data_3f2c5d36611757e1a694fc57f9156860
#
_entry.id   3f2c5d36611757e1a694fc57f9156860
#
_cell.length_a   1.000
_cell.length_b   1.000
_cell.length_c   1.000
_cell.angle_alpha   90.00
_cell.angle_beta   90.00
_cell.angle_gamma   90.00
#
_symmetry.space_group_name_H-M   'P 1'
#
loop_
_entity.id
_entity.type
_entity.pdbx_description
1 polymer ?
#
loop_
_entity_poly.entity_id
_entity_poly.type
_entity_poly.pdbx_seq_one_letter_code
_entity_poly.pdbx_strand_id
1 'polypeptide(L)'
;MRVSPKFLAVLATSGLVGLAAAPAQANPDLPVDSSSAESGSTAISDYDLSSASQFASDLSEADDESTSLDFGQVQPETVPSPVAETLQGAVDNYRAAEGSIVENGPESPTALPSSAALSSSLWSAAEAQGTQLSQTPSTQREITPEEAQRILDGAVQRRSQPQPAPETPASPVEEAGPETVDPESADPEADPEAAEAEEPRVLVAEVQVQPSQGELDPALENLIYSVIETQAGRTTTRTQLQQDINSIFATGFFADVDAQPEDTDLGVRVTFLVQPNPVLTDVRVQGNEVLPQTVIDDIFDDQKGQIINLIDFQEGILELNQWYQDQGFVLAQVVAAPQVSPQGVVTLDVAEGVIETIEVRYINDLGQAVDDDGNLVQGRTRPFIITREFETQPGDVFNQARIEQDFQRVFGLGIFEDVVPGLEPAPDDPRKVSVIVNVSERNTGSVAAGLGFNFTGDLFGTVSFRQDNFGGNNQKFSAEAQLSTRDILFDLAFTDPWIAGDPNRTSYTATAFARLANNLNFEDGPNPIDLPNGDQVRIRRVGSGITFSRPLGNGLTVAVGALYQNVSARDFGGRLNAVDAAGNPLTASANGVDDLLTFPISATLDRRNNAFNPTSGSILRLNTEQSIPLGRGSIFMNRLRGSYSYYIPLSLLNFAEGPQALALNVQAGTIVGDVPPYEAFALGGTNSIRGYDEGEVGSGRSYAQLTAEYRFPLFSFLGGALFLDVGSDLGSGNAVPGAPGPSRGKPGSGIGYGAGVRLSTPLGPLRVDYGFNDQGQGRIHFGFGERF
;
A
#
# COMPACT_ATOMS: atom_id res chain seq x y z
N MET A 1 18.26 3.62 26.32
CA MET A 1 18.22 3.97 27.76
C MET A 1 17.34 2.96 28.52
N ARG A 2 17.90 2.20 29.45
CA ARG A 2 17.08 1.29 30.27
C ARG A 2 16.27 2.12 31.28
N VAL A 3 14.97 2.20 31.08
CA VAL A 3 14.04 2.83 32.04
C VAL A 3 13.88 1.89 33.25
N SER A 4 14.13 2.42 34.43
CA SER A 4 14.05 1.65 35.68
C SER A 4 12.61 1.15 35.93
N PRO A 5 12.40 -0.08 36.39
CA PRO A 5 11.06 -0.63 36.68
C PRO A 5 10.27 0.12 37.74
N LYS A 6 10.86 1.04 38.48
CA LYS A 6 10.18 1.91 39.46
C LYS A 6 9.32 3.01 38.80
N PHE A 7 9.55 3.35 37.55
CA PHE A 7 8.72 4.32 36.82
C PHE A 7 7.39 3.73 36.33
N LEU A 8 7.38 2.43 36.07
CA LEU A 8 6.15 1.69 35.71
C LEU A 8 5.20 1.49 36.92
N ALA A 9 5.75 1.39 38.11
CA ALA A 9 4.97 1.18 39.33
C ALA A 9 4.17 2.42 39.79
N VAL A 10 4.67 3.63 39.49
CA VAL A 10 3.97 4.88 39.80
C VAL A 10 2.79 5.13 38.87
N LEU A 11 2.88 4.67 37.62
CA LEU A 11 1.77 4.73 36.66
C LEU A 11 0.69 3.67 36.95
N ALA A 12 1.07 2.52 37.51
CA ALA A 12 0.13 1.44 37.83
C ALA A 12 -0.68 1.67 39.13
N THR A 13 -0.18 2.46 40.09
CA THR A 13 -0.86 2.69 41.36
C THR A 13 -1.81 3.89 41.37
N SER A 14 -1.66 4.82 40.42
CA SER A 14 -2.62 5.93 40.24
C SER A 14 -3.77 5.61 39.26
N GLY A 15 -3.75 4.47 38.59
CA GLY A 15 -4.66 4.08 37.51
C GLY A 15 -5.78 3.10 37.89
N LEU A 16 -5.92 2.71 39.17
CA LEU A 16 -6.84 1.63 39.56
C LEU A 16 -8.18 2.14 40.13
N VAL A 17 -8.62 3.34 39.79
CA VAL A 17 -9.99 3.79 40.06
C VAL A 17 -10.59 4.35 38.75
N GLY A 18 -11.29 3.49 38.02
CA GLY A 18 -12.14 3.88 36.90
C GLY A 18 -11.67 3.42 35.53
N LEU A 19 -11.83 2.16 35.25
CA LEU A 19 -11.69 1.56 33.94
C LEU A 19 -12.89 1.93 33.07
N ALA A 20 -12.77 2.98 32.28
CA ALA A 20 -13.50 3.09 31.01
C ALA A 20 -12.88 4.20 30.19
N ALA A 21 -12.55 3.90 29.00
CA ALA A 21 -11.68 4.74 28.20
C ALA A 21 -12.30 5.10 26.83
N ALA A 22 -12.16 6.27 26.27
CA ALA A 22 -12.73 6.72 25.01
C ALA A 22 -11.77 7.48 24.10
N PRO A 23 -12.07 7.65 22.80
CA PRO A 23 -11.25 8.46 21.93
C PRO A 23 -11.21 9.89 22.46
N ALA A 24 -10.11 10.54 22.22
CA ALA A 24 -10.05 11.97 22.33
C ALA A 24 -11.18 12.54 21.47
N GLN A 25 -12.23 13.05 22.07
CA GLN A 25 -13.16 13.88 21.35
C GLN A 25 -12.35 15.07 20.86
N ALA A 26 -12.37 15.30 19.58
CA ALA A 26 -12.03 16.60 19.08
C ALA A 26 -13.05 17.56 19.71
N ASN A 27 -12.63 18.33 20.67
CA ASN A 27 -13.42 19.45 21.15
C ASN A 27 -13.63 20.37 19.95
N PRO A 28 -14.84 20.64 19.49
CA PRO A 28 -15.04 21.57 18.37
C PRO A 28 -14.43 22.96 18.65
N ASP A 29 -14.07 23.21 19.89
CA ASP A 29 -13.62 24.49 20.37
C ASP A 29 -12.08 24.62 20.47
N LEU A 30 -11.32 23.57 20.10
CA LEU A 30 -9.86 23.68 20.09
C LEU A 30 -9.34 23.49 18.67
N PRO A 31 -8.40 24.32 18.22
CA PRO A 31 -7.71 24.09 16.96
C PRO A 31 -7.04 22.72 17.04
N VAL A 32 -7.45 21.80 16.18
CA VAL A 32 -6.79 20.50 16.04
C VAL A 32 -5.45 20.74 15.42
N ASP A 33 -4.40 20.63 16.22
CA ASP A 33 -3.04 20.58 15.69
C ASP A 33 -2.92 19.29 14.88
N SER A 34 -2.80 19.44 13.56
CA SER A 34 -2.86 18.35 12.57
C SER A 34 -1.53 17.61 12.41
N SER A 35 -0.57 17.84 13.30
CA SER A 35 0.73 17.14 13.22
C SER A 35 0.68 15.65 13.57
N SER A 36 -0.51 15.09 13.88
CA SER A 36 -0.67 13.68 14.22
C SER A 36 -1.63 12.92 13.33
N ALA A 37 -1.89 13.40 12.11
CA ALA A 37 -2.84 12.77 11.19
C ALA A 37 -2.21 11.71 10.30
N GLU A 38 -1.51 10.77 10.86
CA GLU A 38 -1.31 9.48 10.24
C GLU A 38 -1.90 8.39 11.12
N SER A 39 -2.81 7.69 10.56
CA SER A 39 -3.56 6.55 11.04
C SER A 39 -4.82 6.85 11.85
N GLY A 40 -5.88 6.84 11.12
CA GLY A 40 -7.11 6.20 11.46
C GLY A 40 -7.77 6.63 12.75
N SER A 41 -8.95 7.05 12.64
CA SER A 41 -9.87 7.30 13.72
C SER A 41 -9.87 8.72 14.24
N THR A 42 -10.20 9.61 13.38
CA THR A 42 -10.70 10.88 13.87
C THR A 42 -12.23 10.82 13.89
N ALA A 43 -12.73 10.90 15.02
CA ALA A 43 -14.02 11.38 15.48
C ALA A 43 -14.66 12.34 14.44
N ILE A 44 -15.81 12.16 14.01
CA ILE A 44 -17.14 12.00 14.54
C ILE A 44 -18.01 13.18 14.32
N SER A 45 -19.18 12.97 13.75
CA SER A 45 -20.35 13.75 14.08
C SER A 45 -21.58 13.44 13.27
N ASP A 46 -22.78 13.43 13.80
CA ASP A 46 -23.96 12.67 13.47
C ASP A 46 -25.17 13.29 12.83
N TYR A 47 -26.10 12.47 12.43
CA TYR A 47 -27.38 12.86 11.87
C TYR A 47 -28.60 11.99 12.09
N ASP A 48 -29.76 12.64 12.04
CA ASP A 48 -31.08 12.06 11.95
C ASP A 48 -31.53 11.92 10.49
N LEU A 49 -31.97 10.69 10.12
CA LEU A 49 -32.25 10.27 8.73
C LEU A 49 -33.66 10.60 8.24
N SER A 50 -34.52 11.25 9.04
CA SER A 50 -35.94 11.41 8.66
C SER A 50 -36.23 12.50 7.63
N SER A 51 -35.31 13.42 7.37
CA SER A 51 -35.53 14.52 6.40
C SER A 51 -34.81 14.36 5.06
N ALA A 52 -33.92 13.36 4.94
CA ALA A 52 -33.13 13.17 3.72
C ALA A 52 -33.86 12.33 2.64
N SER A 53 -34.88 11.60 3.01
CA SER A 53 -35.64 10.77 2.06
C SER A 53 -36.57 11.57 1.15
N GLN A 54 -36.95 12.78 1.55
CA GLN A 54 -37.85 13.62 0.76
C GLN A 54 -37.10 14.46 -0.28
N PHE A 55 -35.82 14.75 -0.02
CA PHE A 55 -34.98 15.49 -0.98
C PHE A 55 -34.41 14.60 -2.10
N ALA A 56 -34.32 13.30 -1.87
CA ALA A 56 -33.82 12.34 -2.87
C ALA A 56 -34.88 11.90 -3.87
N SER A 57 -36.18 12.06 -3.53
CA SER A 57 -37.28 11.74 -4.43
C SER A 57 -37.55 12.82 -5.49
N ASP A 58 -37.23 14.09 -5.16
CA ASP A 58 -37.46 15.24 -6.07
C ASP A 58 -36.37 15.43 -7.11
N LEU A 59 -35.24 14.70 -7.00
CA LEU A 59 -34.14 14.73 -7.98
C LEU A 59 -34.13 13.53 -8.93
N SER A 60 -35.09 12.60 -8.83
CA SER A 60 -35.18 11.42 -9.68
C SER A 60 -36.18 11.55 -10.84
N GLU A 61 -36.89 12.67 -10.98
CA GLU A 61 -37.83 12.95 -12.06
C GLU A 61 -37.37 14.09 -12.98
N ALA A 62 -36.19 13.99 -13.57
CA ALA A 62 -35.78 14.82 -14.66
C ALA A 62 -34.89 14.05 -15.62
N ASP A 63 -35.54 13.69 -16.74
CA ASP A 63 -35.03 13.49 -18.08
C ASP A 63 -34.17 12.24 -18.39
N ASP A 64 -34.91 11.28 -18.91
CA ASP A 64 -34.49 10.26 -19.82
C ASP A 64 -34.31 10.87 -21.24
N GLU A 65 -33.09 11.26 -21.60
CA GLU A 65 -32.67 11.41 -23.00
C GLU A 65 -31.25 10.85 -23.19
N SER A 66 -31.22 9.67 -23.79
CA SER A 66 -30.05 8.95 -24.22
C SER A 66 -29.31 9.66 -25.34
N THR A 67 -28.11 10.13 -25.06
CA THR A 67 -27.07 10.32 -26.08
C THR A 67 -25.80 9.58 -25.66
N SER A 68 -25.59 8.46 -26.37
CA SER A 68 -24.36 7.65 -26.25
C SER A 68 -23.17 8.44 -26.79
N LEU A 69 -22.28 8.86 -25.93
CA LEU A 69 -20.93 9.25 -26.30
C LEU A 69 -19.97 8.10 -26.01
N ASP A 70 -19.45 7.55 -27.10
CA ASP A 70 -18.43 6.50 -27.12
C ASP A 70 -17.11 7.07 -26.57
N PHE A 71 -16.79 6.75 -25.31
CA PHE A 71 -15.46 6.98 -24.76
C PHE A 71 -14.62 5.75 -25.02
N GLY A 72 -13.75 5.86 -26.03
CA GLY A 72 -12.70 4.90 -26.28
C GLY A 72 -11.95 4.55 -25.00
N GLN A 73 -11.83 3.27 -24.73
CA GLN A 73 -11.07 2.73 -23.60
C GLN A 73 -9.60 3.18 -23.73
N VAL A 74 -9.21 4.15 -22.96
CA VAL A 74 -7.81 4.39 -22.62
C VAL A 74 -7.51 3.45 -21.46
N GLN A 75 -6.78 2.38 -21.75
CA GLN A 75 -6.19 1.55 -20.69
C GLN A 75 -5.22 2.44 -19.89
N PRO A 76 -5.28 2.46 -18.56
CA PRO A 76 -4.24 3.11 -17.77
C PRO A 76 -2.94 2.32 -17.95
N GLU A 77 -1.90 2.97 -18.43
CA GLU A 77 -0.54 2.45 -18.34
C GLU A 77 -0.24 2.25 -16.84
N THR A 78 -0.16 1.01 -16.43
CA THR A 78 0.27 0.63 -15.08
C THR A 78 1.78 0.86 -15.02
N VAL A 79 2.20 1.94 -14.35
CA VAL A 79 3.59 2.08 -13.91
C VAL A 79 3.83 0.97 -12.88
N PRO A 80 4.78 0.06 -13.10
CA PRO A 80 5.05 -1.00 -12.13
C PRO A 80 5.49 -0.40 -10.79
N SER A 81 5.00 -0.96 -9.69
CA SER A 81 5.41 -0.53 -8.36
C SER A 81 6.85 -1.02 -8.07
N PRO A 82 7.61 -0.34 -7.23
CA PRO A 82 8.95 -0.78 -6.85
C PRO A 82 8.97 -2.21 -6.27
N VAL A 83 7.90 -2.62 -5.60
CA VAL A 83 7.74 -3.98 -5.07
C VAL A 83 7.57 -4.99 -6.21
N ALA A 84 6.86 -4.66 -7.29
CA ALA A 84 6.68 -5.54 -8.43
C ALA A 84 8.03 -5.82 -9.14
N GLU A 85 8.84 -4.76 -9.34
CA GLU A 85 10.18 -4.93 -9.94
C GLU A 85 11.10 -5.80 -9.07
N THR A 86 11.08 -5.61 -7.75
CA THR A 86 11.88 -6.40 -6.81
C THR A 86 11.39 -7.84 -6.75
N LEU A 87 10.09 -8.06 -6.76
CA LEU A 87 9.50 -9.40 -6.77
C LEU A 87 9.81 -10.11 -8.08
N GLN A 88 9.74 -9.43 -9.23
CA GLN A 88 10.13 -10.00 -10.51
C GLN A 88 11.60 -10.42 -10.50
N GLY A 89 12.50 -9.62 -9.94
CA GLY A 89 13.89 -9.96 -9.75
C GLY A 89 14.10 -11.20 -8.85
N ALA A 90 13.28 -11.34 -7.81
CA ALA A 90 13.30 -12.51 -6.93
C ALA A 90 12.82 -13.79 -7.66
N VAL A 91 11.78 -13.68 -8.48
CA VAL A 91 11.27 -14.76 -9.33
C VAL A 91 12.31 -15.20 -10.36
N ASP A 92 12.98 -14.26 -11.01
CA ASP A 92 14.01 -14.55 -12.02
C ASP A 92 15.23 -15.26 -11.37
N ASN A 93 15.64 -14.83 -10.17
CA ASN A 93 16.69 -15.48 -9.39
C ASN A 93 16.30 -16.90 -8.94
N TYR A 94 15.04 -17.09 -8.53
CA TYR A 94 14.50 -18.41 -8.20
C TYR A 94 14.55 -19.35 -9.40
N ARG A 95 14.07 -18.92 -10.56
CA ARG A 95 14.11 -19.71 -11.82
C ARG A 95 15.54 -20.07 -12.26
N ALA A 96 16.47 -19.13 -12.09
CA ALA A 96 17.88 -19.39 -12.39
C ALA A 96 18.48 -20.45 -11.45
N ALA A 97 18.06 -20.48 -10.18
CA ALA A 97 18.48 -21.47 -9.22
C ALA A 97 17.91 -22.87 -9.55
N GLU A 98 16.64 -22.96 -9.98
CA GLU A 98 16.04 -24.23 -10.43
C GLU A 98 16.72 -24.79 -11.69
N GLY A 99 17.01 -23.95 -12.70
CA GLY A 99 17.70 -24.35 -13.90
C GLY A 99 19.10 -24.97 -13.63
N SER A 100 19.76 -24.51 -12.56
CA SER A 100 21.08 -25.07 -12.15
C SER A 100 20.99 -26.40 -11.38
N ILE A 101 19.83 -26.69 -10.79
CA ILE A 101 19.60 -27.94 -10.04
C ILE A 101 19.34 -29.14 -10.97
N VAL A 102 18.79 -28.86 -12.16
CA VAL A 102 18.48 -29.94 -13.12
C VAL A 102 19.73 -30.47 -13.85
N GLU A 103 20.81 -29.66 -13.95
CA GLU A 103 22.06 -30.10 -14.62
C GLU A 103 23.10 -30.80 -13.73
N ASN A 104 23.02 -30.65 -12.39
CA ASN A 104 24.01 -31.24 -11.48
C ASN A 104 23.34 -32.08 -10.40
N GLY A 105 23.62 -33.36 -10.37
CA GLY A 105 23.28 -34.26 -9.26
C GLY A 105 23.90 -33.78 -7.95
N PRO A 106 23.55 -34.38 -6.77
CA PRO A 106 23.66 -33.72 -5.47
C PRO A 106 25.11 -33.49 -5.05
N GLU A 107 25.57 -32.26 -5.23
CA GLU A 107 26.75 -31.73 -4.54
C GLU A 107 26.33 -30.48 -3.74
N SER A 108 26.85 -30.40 -2.52
CA SER A 108 26.54 -29.49 -1.45
C SER A 108 26.44 -28.00 -1.86
N PRO A 109 25.57 -27.23 -1.25
CA PRO A 109 25.28 -25.85 -1.66
C PRO A 109 26.47 -24.92 -1.42
N THR A 110 27.04 -24.41 -2.51
CA THR A 110 27.97 -23.32 -2.48
C THR A 110 27.20 -22.01 -2.45
N ALA A 111 27.63 -21.09 -1.61
CA ALA A 111 27.05 -19.81 -1.26
C ALA A 111 26.43 -19.04 -2.43
N LEU A 112 25.21 -18.59 -2.24
CA LEU A 112 24.46 -17.65 -3.07
C LEU A 112 25.20 -16.30 -3.20
N PRO A 113 25.12 -15.62 -4.34
CA PRO A 113 25.69 -14.27 -4.48
C PRO A 113 24.97 -13.29 -3.57
N SER A 114 25.77 -12.44 -2.91
CA SER A 114 25.31 -11.46 -1.95
C SER A 114 24.24 -10.51 -2.51
N SER A 115 23.19 -10.26 -1.73
CA SER A 115 22.04 -9.40 -1.99
C SER A 115 22.35 -7.91 -2.28
N ALA A 116 23.61 -7.53 -2.37
CA ALA A 116 24.06 -6.15 -2.59
C ALA A 116 23.68 -5.52 -3.95
N ALA A 117 23.18 -6.32 -4.90
CA ALA A 117 22.79 -5.81 -6.22
C ALA A 117 21.32 -5.32 -6.30
N LEU A 118 20.48 -5.68 -5.32
CA LEU A 118 19.05 -5.35 -5.33
C LEU A 118 18.69 -4.09 -4.53
N SER A 119 19.59 -3.57 -3.69
CA SER A 119 19.33 -2.41 -2.85
C SER A 119 19.46 -1.05 -3.53
N SER A 120 20.06 -0.98 -4.74
CA SER A 120 20.33 0.31 -5.40
C SER A 120 19.17 0.89 -6.21
N SER A 121 18.12 0.11 -6.50
CA SER A 121 16.97 0.59 -7.30
C SER A 121 15.81 1.17 -6.46
N LEU A 122 15.75 0.88 -5.16
CA LEU A 122 14.67 1.35 -4.28
C LEU A 122 14.96 2.71 -3.61
N TRP A 123 16.20 3.18 -3.63
CA TRP A 123 16.57 4.44 -2.99
C TRP A 123 16.01 5.68 -3.68
N SER A 124 15.72 5.63 -4.97
CA SER A 124 15.19 6.80 -5.69
C SER A 124 13.69 7.08 -5.44
N ALA A 125 12.94 6.11 -4.90
CA ALA A 125 11.52 6.29 -4.60
C ALA A 125 11.23 6.69 -3.15
N ALA A 126 12.14 6.39 -2.21
CA ALA A 126 11.99 6.72 -0.79
C ALA A 126 12.40 8.17 -0.46
N GLU A 127 13.25 8.80 -1.25
CA GLU A 127 13.64 10.22 -1.09
C GLU A 127 12.50 11.22 -1.42
N ALA A 128 11.42 10.77 -2.04
CA ALA A 128 10.25 11.63 -2.30
C ALA A 128 9.32 11.81 -1.11
N GLN A 129 9.52 11.10 0.01
CA GLN A 129 8.68 11.21 1.21
C GLN A 129 9.50 11.44 2.49
N GLY A 130 10.04 12.61 2.62
CA GLY A 130 10.27 13.26 3.91
C GLY A 130 11.49 12.91 4.71
N THR A 131 12.56 13.68 4.57
CA THR A 131 13.31 14.24 5.72
C THR A 131 14.10 15.44 5.22
N GLN A 132 13.63 16.66 5.49
CA GLN A 132 14.50 17.84 5.43
C GLN A 132 14.97 18.19 6.84
N LEU A 133 16.21 17.86 7.11
CA LEU A 133 17.01 18.57 8.11
C LEU A 133 18.31 19.05 7.43
N SER A 134 18.40 20.37 7.36
CA SER A 134 19.55 21.23 7.12
C SER A 134 20.74 20.64 6.36
N GLN A 135 20.91 21.04 5.09
CA GLN A 135 22.23 21.17 4.49
C GLN A 135 22.35 22.44 3.66
N THR A 136 23.46 23.12 3.83
CA THR A 136 23.96 24.25 3.09
C THR A 136 24.03 23.98 1.59
N PRO A 137 23.87 25.00 0.71
CA PRO A 137 23.69 24.79 -0.71
C PRO A 137 25.02 24.37 -1.37
N SER A 138 25.06 23.15 -1.89
CA SER A 138 26.06 22.74 -2.88
C SER A 138 25.44 22.92 -4.27
N THR A 139 26.14 23.68 -5.10
CA THR A 139 25.82 23.98 -6.49
C THR A 139 25.57 22.70 -7.32
N GLN A 140 24.34 22.44 -7.67
CA GLN A 140 23.98 21.45 -8.70
C GLN A 140 24.41 22.00 -10.05
N ARG A 141 25.29 21.25 -10.74
CA ARG A 141 25.65 21.48 -12.13
C ARG A 141 24.60 20.80 -12.99
N GLU A 142 23.78 21.58 -13.70
CA GLU A 142 22.89 21.07 -14.73
C GLU A 142 23.68 20.36 -15.81
N ILE A 143 23.34 19.09 -16.09
CA ILE A 143 23.89 18.30 -17.19
C ILE A 143 23.15 18.73 -18.47
N THR A 144 23.91 19.23 -19.46
CA THR A 144 23.30 19.64 -20.73
C THR A 144 22.90 18.42 -21.56
N PRO A 145 21.89 18.56 -22.46
CA PRO A 145 21.45 17.45 -23.34
C PRO A 145 22.58 16.81 -24.13
N GLU A 146 23.66 17.57 -24.48
CA GLU A 146 24.86 17.05 -25.16
C GLU A 146 25.75 16.19 -24.27
N GLU A 147 25.79 16.44 -22.95
CA GLU A 147 26.51 15.60 -22.01
C GLU A 147 25.76 14.29 -21.75
N ALA A 148 24.42 14.33 -21.68
CA ALA A 148 23.59 13.13 -21.59
C ALA A 148 23.74 12.23 -22.83
N GLN A 149 23.81 12.81 -24.02
CA GLN A 149 24.02 12.06 -25.28
C GLN A 149 25.38 11.37 -25.31
N ARG A 150 26.45 12.01 -24.85
CA ARG A 150 27.79 11.40 -24.76
C ARG A 150 27.87 10.23 -23.79
N ILE A 151 27.09 10.28 -22.69
CA ILE A 151 27.01 9.18 -21.73
C ILE A 151 26.29 7.99 -22.36
N LEU A 152 25.22 8.24 -23.10
CA LEU A 152 24.47 7.21 -23.85
C LEU A 152 25.33 6.57 -24.96
N ASP A 153 26.04 7.35 -25.73
CA ASP A 153 26.93 6.85 -26.80
C ASP A 153 28.11 6.03 -26.25
N GLY A 154 28.64 6.42 -25.08
CA GLY A 154 29.67 5.66 -24.39
C GLY A 154 29.21 4.34 -23.80
N ALA A 155 27.91 4.22 -23.47
CA ALA A 155 27.30 2.98 -23.01
C ALA A 155 27.02 2.00 -24.18
N VAL A 156 26.65 2.52 -25.35
CA VAL A 156 26.43 1.70 -26.55
C VAL A 156 27.72 1.13 -27.07
N GLN A 157 28.84 1.91 -27.04
CA GLN A 157 30.16 1.41 -27.51
C GLN A 157 30.77 0.33 -26.62
N ARG A 158 30.44 0.31 -25.31
CA ARG A 158 30.86 -0.78 -24.39
C ARG A 158 30.12 -2.09 -24.60
N ARG A 159 28.98 -2.08 -25.23
CA ARG A 159 28.18 -3.28 -25.56
C ARG A 159 28.62 -4.00 -26.81
N SER A 160 29.52 -3.39 -27.63
CA SER A 160 29.94 -3.91 -28.92
C SER A 160 31.33 -4.58 -28.93
N GLN A 161 31.97 -4.80 -27.77
CA GLN A 161 33.21 -5.54 -27.67
C GLN A 161 32.97 -6.96 -27.14
N PRO A 162 33.43 -8.02 -27.85
CA PRO A 162 33.32 -9.39 -27.33
C PRO A 162 34.22 -9.58 -26.14
N GLN A 163 33.69 -10.10 -25.05
CA GLN A 163 34.41 -10.51 -23.86
C GLN A 163 35.29 -11.72 -24.16
N PRO A 164 36.58 -11.75 -23.70
CA PRO A 164 37.40 -12.95 -23.77
C PRO A 164 36.91 -13.98 -22.73
N ALA A 165 36.96 -15.25 -23.15
CA ALA A 165 36.54 -16.40 -22.33
C ALA A 165 37.41 -16.55 -21.05
N PRO A 166 36.86 -17.09 -19.95
CA PRO A 166 37.58 -17.26 -18.70
C PRO A 166 38.61 -18.40 -18.82
N GLU A 167 39.82 -18.12 -18.37
CA GLU A 167 40.90 -19.08 -18.24
C GLU A 167 40.70 -20.00 -17.03
N THR A 168 40.83 -21.28 -17.22
CA THR A 168 40.79 -22.35 -16.23
C THR A 168 42.05 -22.31 -15.33
N PRO A 169 41.99 -22.40 -14.00
CA PRO A 169 43.18 -22.45 -13.15
C PRO A 169 43.80 -23.86 -13.13
N ALA A 170 45.08 -23.92 -13.49
CA ALA A 170 45.90 -25.12 -13.35
C ALA A 170 46.43 -25.29 -11.93
N SER A 171 46.41 -26.54 -11.44
CA SER A 171 46.98 -26.99 -10.17
C SER A 171 48.52 -27.00 -10.18
N PRO A 172 49.18 -26.86 -9.01
CA PRO A 172 50.62 -26.73 -8.91
C PRO A 172 51.40 -28.04 -8.97
N VAL A 173 52.49 -28.03 -9.71
CA VAL A 173 53.51 -29.08 -9.64
C VAL A 173 54.84 -28.44 -9.29
N GLU A 174 55.59 -29.20 -8.51
CA GLU A 174 56.78 -28.97 -7.71
C GLU A 174 58.06 -28.65 -8.53
N GLU A 175 59.00 -27.92 -7.90
CA GLU A 175 60.28 -27.45 -8.39
C GLU A 175 61.25 -28.59 -8.73
N ALA A 176 61.96 -28.42 -9.84
CA ALA A 176 63.35 -28.83 -9.99
C ALA A 176 64.02 -28.00 -11.08
N GLY A 177 65.15 -27.49 -10.74
CA GLY A 177 65.91 -26.43 -11.42
C GLY A 177 66.78 -26.91 -12.63
N PRO A 178 67.67 -26.08 -13.16
CA PRO A 178 67.78 -25.79 -14.58
C PRO A 178 68.98 -26.48 -15.26
N GLU A 179 68.80 -26.80 -16.55
CA GLU A 179 69.96 -26.94 -17.44
C GLU A 179 69.70 -26.27 -18.80
N THR A 180 70.61 -25.42 -19.15
CA THR A 180 70.81 -24.67 -20.40
C THR A 180 71.24 -25.54 -21.57
N VAL A 181 70.61 -25.37 -22.70
CA VAL A 181 71.36 -25.39 -24.01
C VAL A 181 70.59 -24.59 -25.09
N ASP A 182 71.29 -23.79 -25.78
CA ASP A 182 70.95 -22.81 -26.77
C ASP A 182 70.75 -23.39 -28.22
N PRO A 183 70.31 -22.58 -29.18
CA PRO A 183 69.50 -22.96 -30.31
C PRO A 183 70.29 -23.22 -31.62
N GLU A 184 69.70 -23.86 -32.56
CA GLU A 184 69.79 -23.52 -33.94
C GLU A 184 69.13 -24.56 -34.90
N SER A 185 68.46 -24.02 -35.83
CA SER A 185 68.10 -24.47 -37.19
C SER A 185 66.68 -24.80 -37.49
N ALA A 186 66.05 -23.85 -38.04
CA ALA A 186 65.26 -23.77 -39.29
C ALA A 186 64.89 -25.10 -39.99
N ASP A 187 63.63 -25.31 -40.31
CA ASP A 187 63.03 -24.88 -41.58
C ASP A 187 61.53 -25.13 -41.59
N PRO A 188 60.76 -24.39 -42.37
CA PRO A 188 59.24 -24.36 -42.24
C PRO A 188 58.65 -25.31 -43.33
N GLU A 189 57.37 -25.38 -43.35
CA GLU A 189 56.44 -26.07 -44.25
C GLU A 189 56.09 -27.53 -43.90
N ALA A 190 55.11 -27.64 -43.10
CA ALA A 190 54.10 -28.71 -43.17
C ALA A 190 52.72 -28.10 -43.00
N ASP A 191 52.07 -27.95 -44.09
CA ASP A 191 50.64 -27.67 -44.25
C ASP A 191 49.80 -28.67 -43.41
N PRO A 192 48.92 -28.28 -42.45
CA PRO A 192 47.97 -29.15 -41.85
C PRO A 192 46.68 -29.19 -42.68
N GLU A 193 46.77 -29.63 -43.93
CA GLU A 193 45.66 -30.28 -44.58
C GLU A 193 45.49 -31.64 -43.91
N ALA A 194 44.87 -31.67 -42.69
CA ALA A 194 44.31 -32.87 -42.15
C ALA A 194 43.25 -33.33 -43.14
N ALA A 195 43.63 -34.35 -43.92
CA ALA A 195 42.71 -35.06 -44.79
C ALA A 195 41.51 -35.47 -43.96
N GLU A 196 40.38 -34.79 -44.20
CA GLU A 196 39.06 -35.32 -43.91
C GLU A 196 39.03 -36.63 -44.73
N ALA A 197 39.10 -37.76 -44.06
CA ALA A 197 38.87 -39.03 -44.67
C ALA A 197 37.49 -38.97 -45.33
N GLU A 198 37.48 -38.87 -46.69
CA GLU A 198 36.24 -38.89 -47.44
C GLU A 198 35.44 -40.14 -47.01
N GLU A 199 34.29 -39.85 -46.37
CA GLU A 199 33.38 -40.97 -46.02
C GLU A 199 33.09 -41.80 -47.28
N PRO A 200 33.06 -43.15 -47.17
CA PRO A 200 32.75 -44.00 -48.31
C PRO A 200 31.37 -43.65 -48.88
N ARG A 201 31.35 -43.19 -50.15
CA ARG A 201 30.11 -42.87 -50.84
C ARG A 201 29.59 -44.14 -51.48
N VAL A 202 28.32 -44.50 -51.20
CA VAL A 202 27.65 -45.70 -51.73
C VAL A 202 26.50 -45.26 -52.64
N LEU A 203 26.39 -45.93 -53.83
CA LEU A 203 25.27 -45.67 -54.75
C LEU A 203 23.97 -46.22 -54.14
N VAL A 204 22.92 -45.41 -54.05
CA VAL A 204 21.61 -45.81 -53.60
C VAL A 204 20.83 -46.41 -54.77
N ALA A 205 20.48 -47.68 -54.67
CA ALA A 205 19.65 -48.34 -55.70
C ALA A 205 18.15 -48.09 -55.49
N GLU A 206 17.74 -48.05 -54.23
CA GLU A 206 16.34 -47.88 -53.83
C GLU A 206 16.26 -47.24 -52.46
N VAL A 207 15.23 -46.39 -52.23
CA VAL A 207 14.84 -45.87 -50.92
C VAL A 207 13.45 -46.40 -50.62
N GLN A 208 13.31 -47.01 -49.42
CA GLN A 208 12.02 -47.52 -48.91
C GLN A 208 11.75 -46.92 -47.56
N VAL A 209 10.48 -46.69 -47.27
CA VAL A 209 10.02 -46.30 -45.95
C VAL A 209 9.13 -47.45 -45.46
N GLN A 210 9.42 -47.94 -44.24
CA GLN A 210 8.63 -49.03 -43.64
C GLN A 210 8.28 -48.67 -42.19
N PRO A 211 7.05 -48.85 -41.75
CA PRO A 211 6.72 -48.72 -40.35
C PRO A 211 7.29 -49.89 -39.54
N SER A 212 7.79 -49.65 -38.35
CA SER A 212 8.25 -50.67 -37.41
C SER A 212 7.09 -51.56 -36.92
N GLN A 213 5.86 -51.01 -36.90
CA GLN A 213 4.65 -51.74 -36.56
C GLN A 213 3.44 -51.16 -37.35
N GLY A 214 2.52 -52.02 -37.81
CA GLY A 214 1.26 -51.62 -38.44
C GLY A 214 1.39 -51.11 -39.89
N GLU A 215 0.52 -50.24 -40.30
CA GLU A 215 0.54 -49.56 -41.60
C GLU A 215 0.91 -48.07 -41.40
N LEU A 216 1.72 -47.52 -42.29
CA LEU A 216 2.07 -46.10 -42.27
C LEU A 216 1.01 -45.33 -43.08
N ASP A 217 0.60 -44.15 -42.51
CA ASP A 217 -0.27 -43.21 -43.25
C ASP A 217 0.45 -42.73 -44.49
N PRO A 218 -0.18 -42.78 -45.69
CA PRO A 218 0.43 -42.28 -46.93
C PRO A 218 0.83 -40.80 -46.88
N ALA A 219 0.21 -39.99 -46.02
CA ALA A 219 0.62 -38.59 -45.80
C ALA A 219 1.96 -38.49 -45.11
N LEU A 220 2.20 -39.33 -44.05
CA LEU A 220 3.49 -39.38 -43.35
C LEU A 220 4.59 -40.00 -44.25
N GLU A 221 4.27 -40.99 -45.09
CA GLU A 221 5.21 -41.56 -46.03
C GLU A 221 5.69 -40.48 -47.03
N ASN A 222 4.76 -39.69 -47.58
CA ASN A 222 5.07 -38.59 -48.46
C ASN A 222 5.87 -37.50 -47.76
N LEU A 223 5.59 -37.20 -46.50
CA LEU A 223 6.35 -36.26 -45.70
C LEU A 223 7.82 -36.70 -45.56
N ILE A 224 8.07 -37.98 -45.27
CA ILE A 224 9.43 -38.53 -45.13
C ILE A 224 10.17 -38.34 -46.46
N TYR A 225 9.56 -38.74 -47.59
CA TYR A 225 10.19 -38.54 -48.89
C TYR A 225 10.45 -37.05 -49.23
N SER A 226 9.75 -36.11 -48.64
CA SER A 226 9.94 -34.69 -48.88
C SER A 226 11.08 -34.08 -48.07
N VAL A 227 11.47 -34.67 -46.94
CA VAL A 227 12.50 -34.12 -46.01
C VAL A 227 13.84 -34.83 -46.07
N ILE A 228 13.94 -36.05 -46.66
CA ILE A 228 15.18 -36.77 -46.84
C ILE A 228 15.93 -36.31 -48.10
N GLU A 229 17.25 -36.23 -48.02
CA GLU A 229 18.13 -35.89 -49.18
C GLU A 229 18.59 -37.15 -49.93
N THR A 230 18.59 -38.33 -49.30
CA THR A 230 18.96 -39.61 -49.91
C THR A 230 17.91 -39.99 -50.95
N GLN A 231 18.35 -40.16 -52.23
CA GLN A 231 17.49 -40.49 -53.35
C GLN A 231 18.05 -41.64 -54.18
N ALA A 232 17.20 -42.46 -54.75
CA ALA A 232 17.58 -43.52 -55.68
C ALA A 232 18.35 -42.93 -56.88
N GLY A 233 19.48 -43.58 -57.27
CA GLY A 233 20.34 -43.12 -58.33
C GLY A 233 21.41 -42.09 -57.94
N ARG A 234 21.45 -41.67 -56.66
CA ARG A 234 22.48 -40.77 -56.08
C ARG A 234 23.36 -41.52 -55.12
N THR A 235 24.54 -41.02 -54.80
CA THR A 235 25.41 -41.56 -53.74
C THR A 235 25.04 -40.93 -52.40
N THR A 236 25.05 -41.74 -51.34
CA THR A 236 24.86 -41.33 -49.96
C THR A 236 26.11 -41.69 -49.10
N THR A 237 26.20 -41.06 -47.96
CA THR A 237 27.22 -41.33 -46.92
C THR A 237 26.50 -41.69 -45.62
N ARG A 238 27.25 -42.20 -44.61
CA ARG A 238 26.70 -42.42 -43.27
C ARG A 238 26.22 -41.12 -42.61
N THR A 239 26.99 -40.02 -42.78
CA THR A 239 26.62 -38.70 -42.29
C THR A 239 25.32 -38.25 -42.90
N GLN A 240 25.12 -38.42 -44.22
CA GLN A 240 23.89 -38.08 -44.94
C GLN A 240 22.67 -38.88 -44.41
N LEU A 241 22.82 -40.17 -44.19
CA LEU A 241 21.77 -41.00 -43.61
C LEU A 241 21.40 -40.54 -42.18
N GLN A 242 22.42 -40.15 -41.39
CA GLN A 242 22.16 -39.58 -40.07
C GLN A 242 21.44 -38.24 -40.15
N GLN A 243 21.80 -37.41 -41.15
CA GLN A 243 21.07 -36.12 -41.38
C GLN A 243 19.63 -36.39 -41.78
N ASP A 244 19.38 -37.38 -42.66
CA ASP A 244 18.02 -37.76 -43.05
C ASP A 244 17.21 -38.31 -41.86
N ILE A 245 17.79 -39.14 -40.99
CA ILE A 245 17.16 -39.56 -39.76
C ILE A 245 16.79 -38.35 -38.92
N ASN A 246 17.70 -37.43 -38.71
CA ASN A 246 17.45 -36.21 -37.93
C ASN A 246 16.37 -35.33 -38.58
N SER A 247 16.32 -35.25 -39.93
CA SER A 247 15.31 -34.49 -40.68
C SER A 247 13.92 -35.14 -40.50
N ILE A 248 13.82 -36.46 -40.54
CA ILE A 248 12.58 -37.19 -40.30
C ILE A 248 12.11 -36.96 -38.85
N PHE A 249 13.04 -37.08 -37.88
CA PHE A 249 12.78 -36.80 -36.45
C PHE A 249 12.30 -35.39 -36.23
N ALA A 250 12.94 -34.42 -36.91
CA ALA A 250 12.60 -33.00 -36.83
C ALA A 250 11.19 -32.64 -37.35
N THR A 251 10.49 -33.56 -38.00
CA THR A 251 9.06 -33.40 -38.34
C THR A 251 8.13 -33.52 -37.17
N GLY A 252 8.57 -34.06 -36.02
CA GLY A 252 7.80 -34.20 -34.78
C GLY A 252 6.80 -35.38 -34.75
N PHE A 253 6.60 -36.13 -35.85
CA PHE A 253 5.58 -37.21 -35.94
C PHE A 253 6.07 -38.61 -35.53
N PHE A 254 7.35 -38.77 -35.27
CA PHE A 254 7.97 -40.10 -35.08
C PHE A 254 8.60 -40.25 -33.71
N ALA A 255 8.33 -41.41 -33.09
CA ALA A 255 8.89 -41.79 -31.80
C ALA A 255 10.29 -42.46 -31.96
N ASP A 256 10.51 -43.10 -33.12
CA ASP A 256 11.80 -43.70 -33.45
C ASP A 256 12.00 -43.73 -34.97
N VAL A 257 13.25 -43.54 -35.41
CA VAL A 257 13.67 -43.58 -36.82
C VAL A 257 15.01 -44.21 -36.92
N ASP A 258 15.13 -45.26 -37.74
CA ASP A 258 16.38 -45.98 -38.04
C ASP A 258 16.57 -46.08 -39.54
N ALA A 259 17.80 -46.05 -40.02
CA ALA A 259 18.12 -46.28 -41.42
C ALA A 259 18.93 -47.56 -41.59
N GLN A 260 18.35 -48.53 -42.31
CA GLN A 260 18.93 -49.83 -42.55
C GLN A 260 19.42 -49.95 -44.01
N PRO A 261 20.72 -49.81 -44.26
CA PRO A 261 21.29 -50.02 -45.57
C PRO A 261 21.49 -51.54 -45.83
N GLU A 262 21.03 -52.01 -46.99
CA GLU A 262 21.15 -53.40 -47.45
C GLU A 262 21.82 -53.47 -48.80
N ASP A 263 22.84 -54.25 -48.96
CA ASP A 263 23.59 -54.44 -50.23
C ASP A 263 22.71 -55.15 -51.25
N THR A 264 22.66 -54.65 -52.46
CA THR A 264 21.98 -55.20 -53.62
C THR A 264 22.91 -55.24 -54.85
N ASP A 265 22.57 -56.02 -55.88
CA ASP A 265 23.38 -56.10 -57.11
C ASP A 265 23.55 -54.75 -57.85
N LEU A 266 22.73 -53.74 -57.55
CA LEU A 266 22.71 -52.40 -58.22
C LEU A 266 23.16 -51.23 -57.33
N GLY A 267 23.55 -51.54 -56.10
CA GLY A 267 23.92 -50.56 -55.04
C GLY A 267 23.27 -50.88 -53.71
N VAL A 268 23.11 -49.92 -52.86
CA VAL A 268 22.50 -50.10 -51.52
C VAL A 268 21.04 -49.74 -51.57
N ARG A 269 20.16 -50.58 -51.01
CA ARG A 269 18.82 -50.25 -50.66
C ARG A 269 18.85 -49.60 -49.25
N VAL A 270 18.29 -48.42 -49.13
CA VAL A 270 18.17 -47.76 -47.84
C VAL A 270 16.71 -47.89 -47.39
N THR A 271 16.46 -48.61 -46.29
CA THR A 271 15.15 -48.69 -45.69
C THR A 271 15.10 -47.83 -44.43
N PHE A 272 14.29 -46.76 -44.44
CA PHE A 272 13.99 -45.99 -43.25
C PHE A 272 12.89 -46.72 -42.46
N LEU A 273 13.26 -47.26 -41.33
CA LEU A 273 12.31 -47.91 -40.41
C LEU A 273 11.82 -46.83 -39.42
N VAL A 274 10.53 -46.56 -39.45
CA VAL A 274 9.95 -45.46 -38.68
C VAL A 274 8.86 -45.96 -37.75
N GLN A 275 8.78 -45.37 -36.56
CA GLN A 275 7.73 -45.59 -35.60
C GLN A 275 6.92 -44.31 -35.42
N PRO A 276 5.72 -44.19 -36.01
CA PRO A 276 4.86 -43.04 -35.78
C PRO A 276 4.44 -42.91 -34.33
N ASN A 277 4.26 -41.64 -33.85
CA ASN A 277 3.64 -41.39 -32.56
C ASN A 277 2.19 -41.94 -32.53
N PRO A 278 1.65 -42.28 -31.38
CA PRO A 278 0.25 -42.66 -31.24
C PRO A 278 -0.71 -41.48 -31.54
N VAL A 279 -1.98 -41.81 -31.78
CA VAL A 279 -3.05 -40.79 -31.92
C VAL A 279 -3.34 -40.21 -30.56
N LEU A 280 -3.34 -38.87 -30.41
CA LEU A 280 -3.67 -38.19 -29.16
C LEU A 280 -5.13 -38.49 -28.76
N THR A 281 -5.33 -39.08 -27.61
CA THR A 281 -6.64 -39.40 -27.05
C THR A 281 -7.01 -38.49 -25.88
N ASP A 282 -6.03 -38.15 -25.04
CA ASP A 282 -6.27 -37.35 -23.85
C ASP A 282 -4.96 -36.67 -23.40
N VAL A 283 -5.08 -35.45 -22.79
CA VAL A 283 -3.95 -34.76 -22.14
C VAL A 283 -4.26 -34.64 -20.65
N ARG A 284 -3.39 -35.15 -19.82
CA ARG A 284 -3.50 -35.11 -18.36
C ARG A 284 -2.40 -34.26 -17.78
N VAL A 285 -2.77 -33.34 -16.93
CA VAL A 285 -1.84 -32.54 -16.17
C VAL A 285 -1.82 -33.01 -14.73
N GLN A 286 -0.62 -33.20 -14.17
CA GLN A 286 -0.39 -33.58 -12.77
C GLN A 286 0.36 -32.48 -12.04
N GLY A 287 0.06 -32.30 -10.75
CA GLY A 287 0.70 -31.28 -9.91
C GLY A 287 0.05 -29.89 -10.04
N ASN A 288 -1.06 -29.77 -10.77
CA ASN A 288 -1.81 -28.53 -10.91
C ASN A 288 -2.95 -28.44 -9.87
N GLU A 289 -3.13 -27.25 -9.29
CA GLU A 289 -4.23 -26.89 -8.39
C GLU A 289 -5.08 -25.74 -8.94
N VAL A 290 -4.45 -24.80 -9.67
CA VAL A 290 -5.09 -23.58 -10.15
C VAL A 290 -5.44 -23.60 -11.65
N LEU A 291 -4.90 -24.54 -12.42
CA LEU A 291 -5.15 -24.67 -13.85
C LEU A 291 -6.53 -25.31 -14.14
N PRO A 292 -7.46 -24.60 -14.78
CA PRO A 292 -8.75 -25.17 -15.18
C PRO A 292 -8.60 -26.19 -16.32
N GLN A 293 -9.36 -27.28 -16.28
CA GLN A 293 -9.38 -28.27 -17.36
C GLN A 293 -9.77 -27.68 -18.71
N THR A 294 -10.62 -26.65 -18.71
CA THR A 294 -11.04 -25.97 -19.95
C THR A 294 -9.88 -25.33 -20.70
N VAL A 295 -8.87 -24.84 -20.01
CA VAL A 295 -7.68 -24.24 -20.62
C VAL A 295 -6.83 -25.33 -21.29
N ILE A 296 -6.69 -26.49 -20.64
CA ILE A 296 -5.98 -27.66 -21.22
C ILE A 296 -6.72 -28.13 -22.48
N ASP A 297 -8.03 -28.21 -22.39
CA ASP A 297 -8.86 -28.65 -23.53
C ASP A 297 -8.78 -27.65 -24.68
N ASP A 298 -8.88 -26.34 -24.42
CA ASP A 298 -8.80 -25.30 -25.45
C ASP A 298 -7.44 -25.29 -26.17
N ILE A 299 -6.31 -25.51 -25.43
CA ILE A 299 -4.97 -25.53 -26.04
C ILE A 299 -4.72 -26.78 -26.89
N PHE A 300 -5.19 -27.95 -26.45
CA PHE A 300 -4.86 -29.22 -27.10
C PHE A 300 -6.01 -29.85 -27.92
N ASP A 301 -7.18 -29.22 -28.01
CA ASP A 301 -8.38 -29.80 -28.64
C ASP A 301 -8.19 -30.06 -30.14
N ASP A 302 -7.51 -29.16 -30.83
CA ASP A 302 -7.23 -29.30 -32.26
C ASP A 302 -6.31 -30.50 -32.59
N GLN A 303 -5.51 -30.98 -31.61
CA GLN A 303 -4.63 -32.11 -31.77
C GLN A 303 -5.28 -33.46 -31.38
N LYS A 304 -6.41 -33.45 -30.69
CA LYS A 304 -7.12 -34.66 -30.25
C LYS A 304 -7.66 -35.43 -31.49
N GLY A 305 -7.38 -36.70 -31.50
CA GLY A 305 -7.77 -37.56 -32.62
C GLY A 305 -6.79 -37.55 -33.81
N GLN A 306 -5.70 -36.77 -33.74
CA GLN A 306 -4.60 -36.76 -34.73
C GLN A 306 -3.36 -37.48 -34.18
N ILE A 307 -2.43 -37.86 -35.06
CA ILE A 307 -1.12 -38.42 -34.68
C ILE A 307 -0.37 -37.27 -33.95
N ILE A 308 0.18 -37.59 -32.76
CA ILE A 308 0.90 -36.60 -31.96
C ILE A 308 2.05 -36.02 -32.75
N ASN A 309 2.05 -34.71 -32.96
CA ASN A 309 3.20 -33.93 -33.41
C ASN A 309 3.87 -33.31 -32.19
N LEU A 310 5.10 -33.72 -31.88
CA LEU A 310 5.80 -33.23 -30.70
C LEU A 310 6.15 -31.75 -30.79
N ILE A 311 6.25 -31.16 -31.99
CA ILE A 311 6.50 -29.72 -32.18
C ILE A 311 5.27 -28.93 -31.82
N ASP A 312 4.11 -29.27 -32.41
CA ASP A 312 2.82 -28.63 -32.12
C ASP A 312 2.45 -28.78 -30.63
N PHE A 313 2.80 -29.94 -30.04
CA PHE A 313 2.60 -30.19 -28.64
C PHE A 313 3.49 -29.32 -27.74
N GLN A 314 4.73 -29.05 -28.19
CA GLN A 314 5.64 -28.14 -27.50
C GLN A 314 5.12 -26.70 -27.56
N GLU A 315 4.52 -26.27 -28.68
CA GLU A 315 3.85 -24.97 -28.78
C GLU A 315 2.69 -24.88 -27.76
N GLY A 316 1.87 -25.93 -27.62
CA GLY A 316 0.83 -25.99 -26.61
C GLY A 316 1.37 -25.89 -25.17
N ILE A 317 2.54 -26.48 -24.88
CA ILE A 317 3.21 -26.33 -23.57
C ILE A 317 3.65 -24.87 -23.35
N LEU A 318 4.16 -24.21 -24.38
CA LEU A 318 4.53 -22.78 -24.28
C LEU A 318 3.29 -21.90 -24.03
N GLU A 319 2.17 -22.18 -24.70
CA GLU A 319 0.91 -21.48 -24.47
C GLU A 319 0.37 -21.73 -23.05
N LEU A 320 0.48 -22.95 -22.53
CA LEU A 320 0.14 -23.28 -21.16
C LEU A 320 0.99 -22.48 -20.14
N ASN A 321 2.30 -22.43 -20.36
CA ASN A 321 3.19 -21.63 -19.51
C ASN A 321 2.86 -20.13 -19.61
N GLN A 322 2.51 -19.63 -20.79
CA GLN A 322 2.09 -18.25 -20.99
C GLN A 322 0.80 -17.93 -20.23
N TRP A 323 -0.19 -18.85 -20.26
CA TRP A 323 -1.40 -18.72 -19.48
C TRP A 323 -1.12 -18.53 -17.97
N TYR A 324 -0.22 -19.34 -17.41
CA TYR A 324 0.19 -19.19 -16.01
C TYR A 324 0.78 -17.82 -15.73
N GLN A 325 1.65 -17.32 -16.61
CA GLN A 325 2.26 -16.00 -16.46
C GLN A 325 1.22 -14.88 -16.53
N ASP A 326 0.30 -14.96 -17.49
CA ASP A 326 -0.77 -13.97 -17.68
C ASP A 326 -1.73 -13.91 -16.48
N GLN A 327 -1.89 -15.03 -15.76
CA GLN A 327 -2.68 -15.10 -14.52
C GLN A 327 -1.86 -14.73 -13.27
N GLY A 328 -0.58 -14.40 -13.41
CA GLY A 328 0.32 -14.01 -12.32
C GLY A 328 0.95 -15.19 -11.57
N PHE A 329 0.80 -16.41 -12.04
CA PHE A 329 1.45 -17.62 -11.47
C PHE A 329 2.85 -17.80 -12.07
N VAL A 330 3.71 -16.82 -11.86
CA VAL A 330 4.99 -16.68 -12.55
C VAL A 330 6.03 -17.75 -12.21
N LEU A 331 5.83 -18.56 -11.17
CA LEU A 331 6.68 -19.70 -10.83
C LEU A 331 6.17 -21.01 -11.44
N ALA A 332 4.95 -21.03 -11.97
CA ALA A 332 4.38 -22.22 -12.55
C ALA A 332 5.03 -22.55 -13.90
N GLN A 333 5.40 -23.83 -14.06
CA GLN A 333 5.97 -24.33 -15.31
C GLN A 333 5.79 -25.84 -15.46
N VAL A 334 5.83 -26.30 -16.70
CA VAL A 334 5.92 -27.74 -17.00
C VAL A 334 7.37 -28.20 -16.75
N VAL A 335 7.57 -29.12 -15.80
CA VAL A 335 8.92 -29.47 -15.27
C VAL A 335 9.52 -30.73 -15.88
N ALA A 336 8.76 -31.53 -16.62
CA ALA A 336 9.21 -32.74 -17.21
C ALA A 336 8.80 -32.90 -18.67
N ALA A 337 9.58 -33.65 -19.45
CA ALA A 337 9.19 -34.00 -20.80
C ALA A 337 7.86 -34.78 -20.81
N PRO A 338 6.97 -34.49 -21.78
CA PRO A 338 5.68 -35.17 -21.90
C PRO A 338 5.83 -36.70 -21.94
N GLN A 339 5.10 -37.39 -21.06
CA GLN A 339 5.06 -38.86 -21.06
C GLN A 339 3.92 -39.33 -21.97
N VAL A 340 4.28 -39.91 -23.11
CA VAL A 340 3.33 -40.40 -24.09
C VAL A 340 3.07 -41.91 -23.88
N SER A 341 1.83 -42.28 -23.55
CA SER A 341 1.43 -43.66 -23.43
C SER A 341 1.17 -44.31 -24.80
N PRO A 342 1.30 -45.66 -24.95
CA PRO A 342 0.93 -46.33 -26.21
C PRO A 342 -0.55 -46.17 -26.60
N GLN A 343 -1.39 -45.72 -25.66
CA GLN A 343 -2.83 -45.47 -25.89
C GLN A 343 -3.10 -44.04 -26.33
N GLY A 344 -2.07 -43.20 -26.51
CA GLY A 344 -2.19 -41.82 -26.91
C GLY A 344 -2.59 -40.88 -25.80
N VAL A 345 -2.42 -41.24 -24.54
CA VAL A 345 -2.57 -40.34 -23.41
C VAL A 345 -1.22 -39.69 -23.13
N VAL A 346 -1.20 -38.36 -23.16
CA VAL A 346 -0.02 -37.58 -22.79
C VAL A 346 -0.18 -37.05 -21.37
N THR A 347 0.84 -37.27 -20.53
CA THR A 347 0.87 -36.75 -19.17
C THR A 347 1.94 -35.65 -19.07
N LEU A 348 1.51 -34.46 -18.58
CA LEU A 348 2.39 -33.32 -18.30
C LEU A 348 2.52 -33.19 -16.78
N ASP A 349 3.74 -33.08 -16.31
CA ASP A 349 4.04 -32.77 -14.90
C ASP A 349 4.25 -31.25 -14.77
N VAL A 350 3.48 -30.60 -13.89
CA VAL A 350 3.56 -29.15 -13.63
C VAL A 350 3.99 -28.92 -12.20
N ALA A 351 4.90 -28.00 -12.00
CA ALA A 351 5.18 -27.39 -10.70
C ALA A 351 4.56 -25.99 -10.69
N GLU A 352 3.56 -25.76 -9.84
CA GLU A 352 2.87 -24.46 -9.77
C GLU A 352 3.54 -23.49 -8.79
N GLY A 353 4.60 -23.92 -8.11
CA GLY A 353 5.29 -23.06 -7.14
C GLY A 353 4.46 -22.88 -5.88
N VAL A 354 4.01 -23.95 -5.24
CA VAL A 354 3.24 -23.90 -3.99
C VAL A 354 4.11 -23.33 -2.87
N ILE A 355 3.57 -22.38 -2.11
CA ILE A 355 4.25 -21.77 -0.98
C ILE A 355 4.32 -22.76 0.18
N GLU A 356 5.53 -23.13 0.63
CA GLU A 356 5.71 -23.99 1.79
C GLU A 356 5.70 -23.20 3.08
N THR A 357 6.45 -22.09 3.13
CA THR A 357 6.56 -21.23 4.32
C THR A 357 6.62 -19.77 3.94
N ILE A 358 6.23 -18.90 4.91
CA ILE A 358 6.47 -17.47 4.86
C ILE A 358 7.35 -17.14 6.06
N GLU A 359 8.60 -16.77 5.81
CA GLU A 359 9.61 -16.53 6.82
C GLU A 359 9.96 -15.04 6.93
N VAL A 360 10.17 -14.55 8.15
CA VAL A 360 10.61 -13.19 8.41
C VAL A 360 12.09 -13.20 8.72
N ARG A 361 12.85 -12.41 7.97
CA ARG A 361 14.28 -12.22 8.15
C ARG A 361 14.58 -10.75 8.40
N TYR A 362 15.26 -10.47 9.51
CA TYR A 362 15.69 -9.10 9.82
C TYR A 362 17.02 -8.82 9.15
N ILE A 363 17.11 -7.65 8.53
CA ILE A 363 18.32 -7.17 7.84
C ILE A 363 18.77 -5.85 8.45
N ASN A 364 20.08 -5.58 8.39
CA ASN A 364 20.67 -4.30 8.76
C ASN A 364 20.49 -3.27 7.60
N ASP A 365 20.95 -2.03 7.83
CA ASP A 365 20.91 -0.94 6.84
C ASP A 365 21.71 -1.22 5.56
N LEU A 366 22.55 -2.26 5.56
CA LEU A 366 23.30 -2.74 4.39
C LEU A 366 22.60 -3.90 3.66
N GLY A 367 21.40 -4.30 4.10
CA GLY A 367 20.65 -5.42 3.53
C GLY A 367 21.17 -6.79 3.96
N GLN A 368 22.02 -6.88 4.98
CA GLN A 368 22.60 -8.13 5.44
C GLN A 368 21.81 -8.70 6.61
N ALA A 369 21.57 -10.02 6.59
CA ALA A 369 20.89 -10.75 7.67
C ALA A 369 21.80 -11.06 8.86
N VAL A 370 23.11 -10.81 8.74
CA VAL A 370 24.10 -10.99 9.78
C VAL A 370 24.81 -9.67 10.09
N ASP A 371 25.15 -9.46 11.35
CA ASP A 371 25.95 -8.30 11.78
C ASP A 371 27.46 -8.52 11.51
N ASP A 372 28.28 -7.50 11.80
CA ASP A 372 29.74 -7.55 11.60
C ASP A 372 30.43 -8.65 12.45
N ASP A 373 29.78 -9.14 13.49
CA ASP A 373 30.26 -10.22 14.37
C ASP A 373 29.78 -11.62 13.91
N GLY A 374 28.99 -11.69 12.82
CA GLY A 374 28.47 -12.94 12.25
C GLY A 374 27.21 -13.47 12.96
N ASN A 375 26.56 -12.67 13.82
CA ASN A 375 25.30 -13.04 14.46
C ASN A 375 24.12 -12.61 13.59
N LEU A 376 23.03 -13.39 13.66
CA LEU A 376 21.78 -12.99 12.98
C LEU A 376 21.27 -11.64 13.53
N VAL A 377 20.91 -10.74 12.62
CA VAL A 377 20.24 -9.49 12.97
C VAL A 377 18.90 -9.82 13.63
N GLN A 378 18.66 -9.22 14.79
CA GLN A 378 17.42 -9.42 15.55
C GLN A 378 16.56 -8.17 15.52
N GLY A 379 15.30 -8.31 15.04
CA GLY A 379 14.32 -7.24 15.08
C GLY A 379 13.62 -7.12 16.44
N ARG A 380 13.02 -5.95 16.67
CA ARG A 380 12.12 -5.69 17.80
C ARG A 380 10.71 -6.15 17.51
N THR A 381 10.28 -6.01 16.24
CA THR A 381 8.95 -6.40 15.78
C THR A 381 8.82 -7.91 15.86
N ARG A 382 7.74 -8.37 16.41
CA ARG A 382 7.47 -9.81 16.47
C ARG A 382 7.08 -10.34 15.09
N PRO A 383 7.57 -11.49 14.64
CA PRO A 383 7.29 -12.03 13.30
C PRO A 383 5.79 -12.08 12.97
N PHE A 384 4.93 -12.43 13.95
CA PHE A 384 3.48 -12.52 13.72
C PHE A 384 2.83 -11.16 13.35
N ILE A 385 3.45 -10.02 13.69
CA ILE A 385 2.97 -8.69 13.27
C ILE A 385 3.12 -8.52 11.76
N ILE A 386 4.14 -9.14 11.20
CA ILE A 386 4.44 -9.12 9.77
C ILE A 386 3.58 -10.15 9.06
N THR A 387 3.64 -11.41 9.50
CA THR A 387 2.94 -12.51 8.84
C THR A 387 1.41 -12.39 8.87
N ARG A 388 0.83 -11.73 9.88
CA ARG A 388 -0.63 -11.47 9.94
C ARG A 388 -1.13 -10.50 8.86
N GLU A 389 -0.23 -9.72 8.23
CA GLU A 389 -0.59 -8.84 7.11
C GLU A 389 -0.71 -9.60 5.79
N PHE A 390 -0.17 -10.81 5.73
CA PHE A 390 -0.30 -11.68 4.56
C PHE A 390 -1.71 -12.26 4.48
N GLU A 391 -2.35 -12.11 3.32
CA GLU A 391 -3.56 -12.87 2.97
C GLU A 391 -3.19 -14.22 2.36
N THR A 392 -2.04 -14.27 1.69
CA THR A 392 -1.43 -15.50 1.18
C THR A 392 -0.97 -16.36 2.34
N GLN A 393 -1.25 -17.67 2.27
CA GLN A 393 -0.94 -18.64 3.32
C GLN A 393 -0.04 -19.76 2.80
N PRO A 394 0.74 -20.42 3.67
CA PRO A 394 1.38 -21.68 3.30
C PRO A 394 0.37 -22.69 2.75
N GLY A 395 0.70 -23.28 1.61
CA GLY A 395 -0.19 -24.16 0.84
C GLY A 395 -0.85 -23.49 -0.37
N ASP A 396 -0.89 -22.14 -0.45
CA ASP A 396 -1.38 -21.45 -1.64
C ASP A 396 -0.36 -21.53 -2.78
N VAL A 397 -0.83 -21.51 -4.01
CA VAL A 397 0.03 -21.34 -5.19
C VAL A 397 0.53 -19.90 -5.26
N PHE A 398 1.82 -19.72 -5.50
CA PHE A 398 2.45 -18.40 -5.58
C PHE A 398 1.81 -17.56 -6.68
N ASN A 399 1.26 -16.42 -6.30
CA ASN A 399 0.71 -15.42 -7.24
C ASN A 399 1.37 -14.06 -7.00
N GLN A 400 2.07 -13.56 -8.01
CA GLN A 400 2.87 -12.33 -7.91
C GLN A 400 2.05 -11.14 -7.41
N ALA A 401 0.87 -10.90 -7.97
CA ALA A 401 0.06 -9.74 -7.62
C ALA A 401 -0.46 -9.80 -6.17
N ARG A 402 -0.78 -11.00 -5.66
CA ARG A 402 -1.21 -11.17 -4.26
C ARG A 402 -0.05 -10.95 -3.31
N ILE A 403 1.10 -11.55 -3.58
CA ILE A 403 2.31 -11.39 -2.77
C ILE A 403 2.75 -9.92 -2.75
N GLU A 404 2.71 -9.22 -3.88
CA GLU A 404 3.02 -7.79 -3.94
C GLU A 404 2.09 -6.97 -3.01
N GLN A 405 0.79 -7.26 -3.00
CA GLN A 405 -0.16 -6.62 -2.10
C GLN A 405 0.14 -6.94 -0.63
N ASP A 406 0.55 -8.18 -0.33
CA ASP A 406 0.96 -8.58 1.01
C ASP A 406 2.17 -7.77 1.49
N PHE A 407 3.20 -7.64 0.65
CA PHE A 407 4.38 -6.83 0.95
C PHE A 407 4.05 -5.34 1.12
N GLN A 408 3.16 -4.80 0.27
CA GLN A 408 2.67 -3.43 0.42
C GLN A 408 1.95 -3.22 1.76
N ARG A 409 1.17 -4.21 2.24
CA ARG A 409 0.52 -4.13 3.56
C ARG A 409 1.54 -4.13 4.70
N VAL A 410 2.59 -4.95 4.61
CA VAL A 410 3.69 -4.95 5.58
C VAL A 410 4.42 -3.62 5.59
N PHE A 411 4.79 -3.10 4.42
CA PHE A 411 5.42 -1.77 4.31
C PHE A 411 4.51 -0.66 4.84
N GLY A 412 3.20 -0.78 4.59
CA GLY A 412 2.16 0.13 5.08
C GLY A 412 2.01 0.19 6.61
N LEU A 413 2.62 -0.73 7.38
CA LEU A 413 2.70 -0.63 8.84
C LEU A 413 3.50 0.61 9.28
N GLY A 414 4.39 1.13 8.42
CA GLY A 414 5.17 2.34 8.67
C GLY A 414 6.23 2.21 9.75
N ILE A 415 6.59 0.98 10.13
CA ILE A 415 7.60 0.65 11.16
C ILE A 415 8.89 0.08 10.57
N PHE A 416 8.92 -0.11 9.26
CA PHE A 416 10.07 -0.58 8.50
C PHE A 416 10.63 0.55 7.63
N GLU A 417 11.92 0.57 7.48
CA GLU A 417 12.63 1.40 6.52
C GLU A 417 12.58 0.77 5.14
N ASP A 418 12.75 -0.57 5.12
CA ASP A 418 12.66 -1.37 3.90
C ASP A 418 11.99 -2.72 4.14
N VAL A 419 11.31 -3.25 3.11
CA VAL A 419 10.68 -4.58 3.09
C VAL A 419 10.96 -5.22 1.73
N VAL A 420 11.94 -6.12 1.69
CA VAL A 420 12.45 -6.72 0.46
C VAL A 420 11.97 -8.17 0.33
N PRO A 421 11.27 -8.53 -0.75
CA PRO A 421 10.89 -9.91 -1.02
C PRO A 421 12.12 -10.77 -1.37
N GLY A 422 12.14 -11.98 -0.85
CA GLY A 422 13.06 -13.05 -1.21
C GLY A 422 12.28 -14.31 -1.54
N LEU A 423 12.82 -15.12 -2.43
CA LEU A 423 12.29 -16.43 -2.78
C LEU A 423 13.43 -17.45 -2.70
N GLU A 424 13.19 -18.52 -1.97
CA GLU A 424 14.14 -19.62 -1.83
C GLU A 424 13.42 -20.95 -2.12
N PRO A 425 14.05 -21.92 -2.82
CA PRO A 425 13.48 -23.26 -2.96
C PRO A 425 13.25 -23.88 -1.60
N ALA A 426 12.14 -24.59 -1.43
CA ALA A 426 11.87 -25.30 -0.19
C ALA A 426 12.89 -26.45 0.01
N PRO A 427 13.41 -26.65 1.24
CA PRO A 427 14.48 -27.62 1.49
C PRO A 427 14.08 -29.07 1.16
N ASP A 428 12.82 -29.42 1.35
CA ASP A 428 12.31 -30.80 1.21
C ASP A 428 11.71 -31.06 -0.18
N ASP A 429 11.24 -30.06 -0.89
CA ASP A 429 10.66 -30.22 -2.25
C ASP A 429 10.98 -28.96 -3.09
N PRO A 430 11.92 -29.06 -4.06
CA PRO A 430 12.30 -27.90 -4.89
C PRO A 430 11.16 -27.34 -5.75
N ARG A 431 10.04 -28.06 -5.93
CA ARG A 431 8.84 -27.56 -6.62
C ARG A 431 8.00 -26.62 -5.77
N LYS A 432 8.36 -26.48 -4.49
CA LYS A 432 7.77 -25.53 -3.57
C LYS A 432 8.69 -24.36 -3.29
N VAL A 433 8.13 -23.25 -2.87
CA VAL A 433 8.85 -22.02 -2.60
C VAL A 433 8.66 -21.55 -1.17
N SER A 434 9.74 -21.09 -0.54
CA SER A 434 9.69 -20.32 0.71
C SER A 434 9.74 -18.84 0.39
N VAL A 435 8.71 -18.11 0.84
CA VAL A 435 8.66 -16.64 0.71
C VAL A 435 9.39 -16.04 1.89
N ILE A 436 10.46 -15.29 1.63
CA ILE A 436 11.26 -14.62 2.65
C ILE A 436 10.90 -13.14 2.70
N VAL A 437 10.47 -12.68 3.88
CA VAL A 437 10.17 -11.27 4.13
C VAL A 437 11.37 -10.64 4.81
N ASN A 438 12.28 -10.05 4.03
CA ASN A 438 13.44 -9.35 4.57
C ASN A 438 12.99 -7.94 5.00
N VAL A 439 13.20 -7.60 6.29
CA VAL A 439 12.75 -6.34 6.86
C VAL A 439 13.89 -5.60 7.55
N SER A 440 14.07 -4.31 7.23
CA SER A 440 14.89 -3.36 7.97
C SER A 440 13.98 -2.49 8.84
N GLU A 441 14.22 -2.46 10.15
CA GLU A 441 13.39 -1.71 11.10
C GLU A 441 13.85 -0.26 11.21
N ARG A 442 12.93 0.68 11.00
CA ARG A 442 13.21 2.09 11.24
C ARG A 442 13.15 2.45 12.72
N ASN A 443 13.73 3.58 13.07
CA ASN A 443 13.58 4.15 14.41
C ASN A 443 12.13 4.65 14.59
N THR A 444 11.40 4.04 15.52
CA THR A 444 9.98 4.29 15.78
C THR A 444 9.72 5.19 16.99
N GLY A 445 10.76 5.67 17.65
CA GLY A 445 10.68 6.59 18.79
C GLY A 445 11.04 8.01 18.39
N SER A 446 10.21 9.00 18.73
CA SER A 446 10.50 10.42 18.51
C SER A 446 10.12 11.27 19.70
N VAL A 447 10.89 12.33 19.91
CA VAL A 447 10.58 13.45 20.82
C VAL A 447 10.64 14.72 19.98
N ALA A 448 9.58 15.49 20.00
CA ALA A 448 9.52 16.77 19.33
C ALA A 448 9.19 17.89 20.32
N ALA A 449 9.74 19.09 20.10
CA ALA A 449 9.39 20.30 20.81
C ALA A 449 9.14 21.41 19.79
N GLY A 450 8.09 22.18 19.98
CA GLY A 450 7.69 23.24 19.07
C GLY A 450 7.21 24.49 19.80
N LEU A 451 7.27 25.61 19.10
CA LEU A 451 6.63 26.86 19.50
C LEU A 451 5.67 27.26 18.40
N GLY A 452 4.50 27.75 18.75
CA GLY A 452 3.49 28.19 17.80
C GLY A 452 2.61 29.31 18.35
N PHE A 453 1.76 29.83 17.48
CA PHE A 453 0.71 30.77 17.84
C PHE A 453 -0.65 30.12 17.56
N ASN A 454 -1.58 30.20 18.53
CA ASN A 454 -2.94 29.79 18.30
C ASN A 454 -3.73 30.89 17.56
N PHE A 455 -4.95 30.55 17.11
CA PHE A 455 -5.79 31.49 16.33
C PHE A 455 -6.27 32.70 17.15
N THR A 456 -6.25 32.61 18.46
CA THR A 456 -6.54 33.72 19.39
C THR A 456 -5.32 34.62 19.60
N GLY A 457 -4.19 34.34 18.93
CA GLY A 457 -2.95 35.13 18.99
C GLY A 457 -2.05 34.80 20.17
N ASP A 458 -2.32 33.70 20.90
CA ASP A 458 -1.50 33.31 22.03
C ASP A 458 -0.30 32.44 21.58
N LEU A 459 0.85 32.72 22.16
CA LEU A 459 2.03 31.88 22.02
C LEU A 459 1.86 30.62 22.86
N PHE A 460 2.15 29.45 22.27
CA PHE A 460 2.21 28.19 22.98
C PHE A 460 3.51 27.44 22.70
N GLY A 461 3.92 26.62 23.65
CA GLY A 461 4.97 25.64 23.50
C GLY A 461 4.38 24.22 23.57
N THR A 462 4.85 23.34 22.72
CA THR A 462 4.50 21.91 22.76
C THR A 462 5.73 21.06 22.99
N VAL A 463 5.55 19.95 23.72
CA VAL A 463 6.49 18.85 23.80
C VAL A 463 5.71 17.57 23.55
N SER A 464 6.11 16.79 22.58
CA SER A 464 5.49 15.52 22.28
C SER A 464 6.51 14.38 22.31
N PHE A 465 6.06 13.24 22.80
CA PHE A 465 6.75 11.96 22.73
C PHE A 465 5.88 10.99 21.99
N ARG A 466 6.43 10.31 21.00
CA ARG A 466 5.75 9.24 20.25
C ARG A 466 6.65 8.02 20.17
N GLN A 467 6.07 6.85 20.41
CA GLN A 467 6.69 5.56 20.20
C GLN A 467 5.73 4.69 19.41
N ASP A 468 6.03 4.54 18.13
CA ASP A 468 5.38 3.52 17.30
C ASP A 468 6.04 2.16 17.57
N ASN A 469 5.35 1.08 17.29
CA ASN A 469 5.84 -0.28 17.54
C ASN A 469 6.27 -0.54 18.99
N PHE A 470 5.47 -0.06 19.95
CA PHE A 470 5.72 -0.27 21.37
C PHE A 470 5.73 -1.77 21.68
N GLY A 471 6.82 -2.24 22.31
CA GLY A 471 7.01 -3.65 22.64
C GLY A 471 7.11 -4.62 21.45
N GLY A 472 7.31 -4.12 20.23
CA GLY A 472 7.40 -4.95 19.02
C GLY A 472 6.03 -5.47 18.51
N ASN A 473 4.93 -4.89 18.96
CA ASN A 473 3.56 -5.33 18.64
C ASN A 473 2.85 -4.38 17.65
N ASN A 474 3.56 -3.43 17.03
CA ASN A 474 2.98 -2.34 16.25
C ASN A 474 1.97 -1.47 17.06
N GLN A 475 2.06 -1.53 18.39
CA GLN A 475 1.28 -0.67 19.27
C GLN A 475 1.90 0.72 19.31
N LYS A 476 1.07 1.76 19.44
CA LYS A 476 1.50 3.15 19.43
C LYS A 476 1.25 3.76 20.80
N PHE A 477 2.25 4.44 21.35
CA PHE A 477 2.11 5.25 22.56
C PHE A 477 2.49 6.69 22.22
N SER A 478 1.65 7.62 22.61
CA SER A 478 1.92 9.06 22.49
C SER A 478 1.64 9.78 23.80
N ALA A 479 2.46 10.78 24.08
CA ALA A 479 2.27 11.71 25.17
C ALA A 479 2.54 13.12 24.65
N GLU A 480 1.62 14.05 24.87
CA GLU A 480 1.73 15.44 24.44
C GLU A 480 1.46 16.38 25.60
N ALA A 481 2.24 17.45 25.69
CA ALA A 481 2.03 18.56 26.60
C ALA A 481 2.10 19.85 25.81
N GLN A 482 1.04 20.64 25.87
CA GLN A 482 0.99 22.01 25.31
C GLN A 482 0.74 22.99 26.44
N LEU A 483 1.53 24.04 26.46
CA LEU A 483 1.47 25.12 27.45
C LEU A 483 1.36 26.46 26.73
N SER A 484 0.33 27.22 27.03
CA SER A 484 0.18 28.60 26.59
C SER A 484 -0.15 29.50 27.79
N THR A 485 -0.29 30.78 27.54
CA THR A 485 -0.74 31.74 28.58
C THR A 485 -2.16 31.45 29.04
N ARG A 486 -3.00 30.88 28.17
CA ARG A 486 -4.42 30.62 28.42
C ARG A 486 -4.72 29.14 28.60
N ASP A 487 -3.96 28.25 27.97
CA ASP A 487 -4.28 26.84 27.85
C ASP A 487 -3.17 25.95 28.39
N ILE A 488 -3.56 24.87 29.06
CA ILE A 488 -2.69 23.79 29.50
C ILE A 488 -3.33 22.47 29.06
N LEU A 489 -2.62 21.72 28.23
CA LEU A 489 -3.12 20.46 27.72
C LEU A 489 -2.08 19.35 27.98
N PHE A 490 -2.55 18.23 28.51
CA PHE A 490 -1.79 17.00 28.63
C PHE A 490 -2.63 15.87 28.08
N ASP A 491 -2.13 15.21 27.06
CA ASP A 491 -2.78 14.09 26.42
C ASP A 491 -1.86 12.87 26.38
N LEU A 492 -2.41 11.71 26.77
CA LEU A 492 -1.78 10.41 26.66
C LEU A 492 -2.68 9.51 25.82
N ALA A 493 -2.11 8.81 24.87
CA ALA A 493 -2.85 7.81 24.10
C ALA A 493 -2.01 6.55 23.92
N PHE A 494 -2.68 5.41 24.01
CA PHE A 494 -2.16 4.11 23.67
C PHE A 494 -3.09 3.45 22.66
N THR A 495 -2.58 3.12 21.50
CA THR A 495 -3.35 2.51 20.41
C THR A 495 -2.78 1.16 20.04
N ASP A 496 -3.63 0.13 20.03
CA ASP A 496 -3.36 -1.13 19.37
C ASP A 496 -4.14 -1.13 18.04
N PRO A 497 -3.47 -1.04 16.88
CA PRO A 497 -4.15 -0.90 15.60
C PRO A 497 -4.83 -2.17 15.13
N TRP A 498 -4.48 -3.32 15.72
CA TRP A 498 -5.09 -4.60 15.40
C TRP A 498 -4.95 -5.56 16.57
N ILE A 499 -6.03 -5.78 17.28
CA ILE A 499 -6.11 -6.71 18.43
C ILE A 499 -5.71 -8.12 17.96
N ALA A 500 -4.73 -8.72 18.62
CA ALA A 500 -4.23 -10.05 18.26
C ALA A 500 -5.36 -11.10 18.25
N GLY A 501 -5.44 -11.86 17.15
CA GLY A 501 -6.44 -12.90 16.95
C GLY A 501 -7.80 -12.41 16.44
N ASP A 502 -8.01 -11.11 16.21
CA ASP A 502 -9.25 -10.61 15.59
C ASP A 502 -9.14 -10.60 14.07
N PRO A 503 -9.95 -11.40 13.33
CA PRO A 503 -9.89 -11.46 11.87
C PRO A 503 -10.41 -10.19 11.18
N ASN A 504 -11.08 -9.29 11.92
CA ASN A 504 -11.74 -8.10 11.37
C ASN A 504 -10.91 -6.81 11.56
N ARG A 505 -9.63 -6.91 11.94
CA ARG A 505 -8.74 -5.76 12.15
C ARG A 505 -9.30 -4.71 13.11
N THR A 506 -9.94 -5.15 14.21
CA THR A 506 -10.42 -4.23 15.24
C THR A 506 -9.23 -3.59 15.95
N SER A 507 -9.23 -2.27 16.04
CA SER A 507 -8.30 -1.49 16.83
C SER A 507 -8.93 -1.05 18.15
N TYR A 508 -8.09 -0.73 19.14
CA TYR A 508 -8.54 0.05 20.30
C TYR A 508 -7.55 1.16 20.62
N THR A 509 -8.12 2.26 21.15
CA THR A 509 -7.35 3.38 21.68
C THR A 509 -7.79 3.68 23.08
N ALA A 510 -6.85 3.65 24.02
CA ALA A 510 -7.02 4.10 25.39
C ALA A 510 -6.41 5.49 25.55
N THR A 511 -7.15 6.44 26.12
CA THR A 511 -6.72 7.82 26.32
C THR A 511 -6.83 8.25 27.76
N ALA A 512 -5.95 9.17 28.18
CA ALA A 512 -6.08 9.90 29.44
C ALA A 512 -5.64 11.35 29.20
N PHE A 513 -6.39 12.31 29.70
CA PHE A 513 -6.11 13.70 29.45
C PHE A 513 -6.39 14.60 30.64
N ALA A 514 -5.70 15.74 30.68
CA ALA A 514 -5.98 16.86 31.57
C ALA A 514 -5.83 18.15 30.78
N ARG A 515 -6.92 18.83 30.54
CA ARG A 515 -6.99 20.04 29.72
C ARG A 515 -7.62 21.18 30.53
N LEU A 516 -7.03 22.37 30.41
CA LEU A 516 -7.57 23.62 30.94
C LEU A 516 -7.49 24.62 29.80
N ALA A 517 -8.63 25.07 29.32
CA ALA A 517 -8.71 25.98 28.16
C ALA A 517 -9.91 26.91 28.30
N ASN A 518 -9.84 28.01 27.59
CA ASN A 518 -11.00 28.85 27.41
C ASN A 518 -12.07 28.10 26.61
N ASN A 519 -13.35 28.44 26.79
CA ASN A 519 -14.44 27.81 26.06
C ASN A 519 -15.21 28.84 25.24
N LEU A 520 -15.28 28.60 23.93
CA LEU A 520 -15.88 29.51 22.93
C LEU A 520 -17.35 29.87 23.21
N ASN A 521 -18.07 29.06 23.98
CA ASN A 521 -19.44 29.39 24.40
C ASN A 521 -19.47 30.60 25.35
N PHE A 522 -18.38 30.82 26.09
CA PHE A 522 -18.27 31.91 27.10
C PHE A 522 -17.39 33.06 26.65
N GLU A 523 -16.77 32.95 25.48
CA GLU A 523 -15.95 33.99 24.86
C GLU A 523 -16.73 34.76 23.81
N ASP A 524 -16.18 35.87 23.39
CA ASP A 524 -16.59 36.74 22.30
C ASP A 524 -18.06 37.16 22.28
N GLY A 525 -18.38 38.01 21.37
CA GLY A 525 -19.67 38.65 21.23
C GLY A 525 -19.66 40.14 21.69
N PRO A 526 -20.62 40.94 21.26
CA PRO A 526 -20.70 42.36 21.57
C PRO A 526 -20.77 42.69 23.07
N ASN A 527 -21.22 41.75 23.89
CA ASN A 527 -21.40 41.93 25.32
C ASN A 527 -20.57 40.86 26.10
N PRO A 528 -19.26 41.04 26.27
CA PRO A 528 -18.44 40.08 27.03
C PRO A 528 -18.92 39.96 28.46
N ILE A 529 -19.04 38.75 28.99
CA ILE A 529 -19.43 38.48 30.37
C ILE A 529 -18.34 37.61 30.98
N ASP A 530 -17.54 38.21 31.82
CA ASP A 530 -16.45 37.60 32.57
C ASP A 530 -16.94 36.95 33.87
N LEU A 531 -16.02 36.40 34.64
CA LEU A 531 -16.27 35.96 35.99
C LEU A 531 -16.37 37.15 36.95
N PRO A 532 -16.90 36.96 38.17
CA PRO A 532 -17.03 38.07 39.13
C PRO A 532 -15.73 38.72 39.54
N ASN A 533 -14.57 38.09 39.33
CA ASN A 533 -13.25 38.63 39.58
C ASN A 533 -12.62 39.31 38.34
N GLY A 534 -13.33 39.38 37.22
CA GLY A 534 -12.86 39.94 35.95
C GLY A 534 -12.05 39.00 35.07
N ASP A 535 -11.87 37.75 35.48
CA ASP A 535 -11.17 36.73 34.67
C ASP A 535 -12.14 36.14 33.62
N GLN A 536 -11.57 35.64 32.52
CA GLN A 536 -12.31 34.83 31.55
C GLN A 536 -12.64 33.42 32.11
N VAL A 537 -13.73 32.84 31.62
CA VAL A 537 -14.14 31.47 32.02
C VAL A 537 -13.25 30.44 31.37
N ARG A 538 -12.57 29.65 32.20
CA ARG A 538 -11.78 28.50 31.73
C ARG A 538 -12.45 27.19 32.14
N ILE A 539 -12.51 26.24 31.21
CA ILE A 539 -13.05 24.90 31.45
C ILE A 539 -11.89 23.90 31.62
N ARG A 540 -11.83 23.32 32.81
CA ARG A 540 -10.91 22.21 33.09
C ARG A 540 -11.62 20.89 32.85
N ARG A 541 -11.02 20.03 32.00
CA ARG A 541 -11.49 18.68 31.73
C ARG A 541 -10.38 17.69 32.11
N VAL A 542 -10.66 16.75 32.98
CA VAL A 542 -9.75 15.64 33.30
C VAL A 542 -10.54 14.35 33.10
N GLY A 543 -9.99 13.47 32.31
CA GLY A 543 -10.72 12.28 31.95
C GLY A 543 -9.87 11.16 31.39
N SER A 544 -10.53 10.05 31.14
CA SER A 544 -9.96 8.90 30.47
C SER A 544 -11.03 8.13 29.70
N GLY A 545 -10.56 7.42 28.73
CA GLY A 545 -11.47 6.76 27.93
C GLY A 545 -10.95 5.57 27.07
N ILE A 546 -11.83 4.66 26.46
CA ILE A 546 -11.48 3.58 25.50
C ILE A 546 -12.40 3.57 24.28
N THR A 547 -11.83 3.45 23.09
CA THR A 547 -12.60 3.28 21.86
C THR A 547 -12.12 2.06 21.11
N PHE A 548 -13.08 1.32 20.64
CA PHE A 548 -12.86 0.22 19.70
C PHE A 548 -13.33 0.69 18.32
N SER A 549 -12.49 0.50 17.29
CA SER A 549 -12.80 0.86 15.92
C SER A 549 -12.60 -0.34 15.01
N ARG A 550 -13.52 -0.55 14.07
CA ARG A 550 -13.49 -1.67 13.11
C ARG A 550 -13.82 -1.19 11.71
N PRO A 551 -12.95 -1.47 10.73
CA PRO A 551 -13.30 -1.32 9.33
C PRO A 551 -14.29 -2.42 8.91
N LEU A 552 -15.38 -2.02 8.25
CA LEU A 552 -16.42 -2.94 7.74
C LEU A 552 -16.35 -3.13 6.21
N GLY A 553 -15.29 -2.65 5.58
CA GLY A 553 -15.12 -2.70 4.11
C GLY A 553 -15.80 -1.53 3.38
N ASN A 554 -15.52 -1.41 2.08
CA ASN A 554 -16.08 -0.37 1.19
C ASN A 554 -15.95 1.08 1.72
N GLY A 555 -14.90 1.36 2.51
CA GLY A 555 -14.64 2.67 3.11
C GLY A 555 -15.47 2.94 4.38
N LEU A 556 -16.24 1.98 4.89
CA LEU A 556 -17.02 2.13 6.14
C LEU A 556 -16.19 1.70 7.34
N THR A 557 -16.06 2.60 8.31
CA THR A 557 -15.47 2.34 9.61
C THR A 557 -16.47 2.70 10.71
N VAL A 558 -16.64 1.83 11.69
CA VAL A 558 -17.51 2.05 12.86
C VAL A 558 -16.66 2.03 14.12
N ALA A 559 -16.94 2.96 15.05
CA ALA A 559 -16.29 2.96 16.36
C ALA A 559 -17.31 3.09 17.49
N VAL A 560 -17.01 2.46 18.62
CA VAL A 560 -17.77 2.53 19.86
C VAL A 560 -16.82 2.75 21.03
N GLY A 561 -17.23 3.55 22.01
CA GLY A 561 -16.37 3.86 23.13
C GLY A 561 -17.11 4.14 24.42
N ALA A 562 -16.32 4.43 25.46
CA ALA A 562 -16.79 4.95 26.74
C ALA A 562 -15.81 6.03 27.23
N LEU A 563 -16.32 7.17 27.66
CA LEU A 563 -15.55 8.33 28.12
C LEU A 563 -16.07 8.78 29.48
N TYR A 564 -15.19 8.85 30.47
CA TYR A 564 -15.43 9.56 31.71
C TYR A 564 -14.61 10.83 31.77
N GLN A 565 -15.25 11.94 32.10
CA GLN A 565 -14.57 13.21 32.34
C GLN A 565 -15.17 13.96 33.53
N ASN A 566 -14.28 14.58 34.30
CA ASN A 566 -14.64 15.56 35.32
C ASN A 566 -14.41 16.94 34.71
N VAL A 567 -15.46 17.72 34.62
CA VAL A 567 -15.47 19.05 33.99
C VAL A 567 -15.70 20.11 35.06
N SER A 568 -14.95 21.19 35.05
CA SER A 568 -15.12 22.28 36.03
C SER A 568 -14.82 23.64 35.42
N ALA A 569 -15.68 24.61 35.76
CA ALA A 569 -15.47 26.00 35.37
C ALA A 569 -14.55 26.69 36.40
N ARG A 570 -13.49 27.38 35.89
CA ARG A 570 -12.43 27.95 36.75
C ARG A 570 -12.03 29.35 36.25
N ASP A 571 -11.50 30.18 37.21
CA ASP A 571 -10.80 31.40 36.89
C ASP A 571 -9.31 31.16 36.53
N PHE A 572 -8.60 32.19 36.20
CA PHE A 572 -7.17 32.16 35.88
C PHE A 572 -6.33 31.56 37.05
N GLY A 573 -6.72 31.88 38.29
CA GLY A 573 -6.09 31.34 39.50
C GLY A 573 -6.44 29.87 39.82
N GLY A 574 -7.31 29.24 39.01
CA GLY A 574 -7.74 27.85 39.20
C GLY A 574 -8.86 27.68 40.21
N ARG A 575 -9.47 28.74 40.70
CA ARG A 575 -10.64 28.68 41.63
C ARG A 575 -11.88 28.29 40.90
N LEU A 576 -12.76 27.52 41.54
CA LEU A 576 -14.05 27.09 40.99
C LEU A 576 -15.03 28.26 40.95
N ASN A 577 -15.75 28.39 39.84
CA ASN A 577 -16.82 29.33 39.61
C ASN A 577 -18.06 28.59 39.04
N ALA A 578 -19.19 28.68 39.74
CA ALA A 578 -20.41 28.03 39.26
C ALA A 578 -21.21 28.92 38.31
N VAL A 579 -21.03 30.27 38.41
CA VAL A 579 -21.76 31.27 37.67
C VAL A 579 -20.80 32.35 37.15
N ASP A 580 -21.17 33.03 36.08
CA ASP A 580 -20.49 34.23 35.58
C ASP A 580 -20.90 35.51 36.38
N ALA A 581 -20.36 36.67 36.02
CA ALA A 581 -20.68 37.94 36.69
C ALA A 581 -22.14 38.37 36.53
N ALA A 582 -22.86 37.88 35.56
CA ALA A 582 -24.29 38.10 35.36
C ALA A 582 -25.16 37.06 36.11
N GLY A 583 -24.55 36.09 36.78
CA GLY A 583 -25.23 35.03 37.53
C GLY A 583 -25.68 33.86 36.64
N ASN A 584 -25.23 33.76 35.39
CA ASN A 584 -25.57 32.67 34.48
C ASN A 584 -24.79 31.38 34.91
N PRO A 585 -25.39 30.19 34.86
CA PRO A 585 -24.70 28.95 35.18
C PRO A 585 -23.65 28.64 34.13
N LEU A 586 -22.47 28.15 34.60
CA LEU A 586 -21.36 27.74 33.74
C LEU A 586 -21.26 26.20 33.64
N THR A 587 -21.92 25.47 34.52
CA THR A 587 -21.98 24.02 34.56
C THR A 587 -23.41 23.56 34.76
N ALA A 588 -23.70 22.26 34.54
CA ALA A 588 -25.00 21.67 34.85
C ALA A 588 -25.25 21.63 36.34
N SER A 589 -24.24 21.39 37.15
CA SER A 589 -24.29 21.43 38.62
C SER A 589 -24.16 22.87 39.14
N ALA A 590 -24.81 23.17 40.28
CA ALA A 590 -24.71 24.47 40.92
C ALA A 590 -23.37 24.73 41.65
N ASN A 591 -22.45 23.81 41.66
CA ASN A 591 -21.17 23.91 42.36
C ASN A 591 -19.94 24.10 41.42
N GLY A 592 -20.18 24.31 40.12
CA GLY A 592 -19.13 24.54 39.14
C GLY A 592 -18.31 23.31 38.71
N VAL A 593 -18.79 22.09 39.04
CA VAL A 593 -18.11 20.81 38.69
C VAL A 593 -19.13 19.77 38.28
N ASP A 594 -18.97 19.21 37.09
CA ASP A 594 -19.75 18.11 36.55
C ASP A 594 -18.94 16.83 36.39
N ASP A 595 -19.61 15.68 36.51
CA ASP A 595 -19.09 14.38 36.13
C ASP A 595 -19.87 13.90 34.93
N LEU A 596 -19.17 13.60 33.84
CA LEU A 596 -19.79 13.23 32.58
C LEU A 596 -19.23 11.88 32.10
N LEU A 597 -20.10 10.85 32.12
CA LEU A 597 -19.81 9.55 31.51
C LEU A 597 -20.61 9.43 30.23
N THR A 598 -19.93 9.28 29.11
CA THR A 598 -20.56 9.18 27.80
C THR A 598 -20.15 7.92 27.05
N PHE A 599 -21.01 7.50 26.14
CA PHE A 599 -20.80 6.36 25.24
C PHE A 599 -20.94 6.87 23.79
N PRO A 600 -19.83 7.27 23.19
CA PRO A 600 -19.81 7.66 21.78
C PRO A 600 -19.90 6.43 20.86
N ILE A 601 -20.70 6.56 19.81
CA ILE A 601 -20.78 5.65 18.68
C ILE A 601 -20.60 6.47 17.42
N SER A 602 -19.77 6.01 16.50
CA SER A 602 -19.54 6.70 15.23
C SER A 602 -19.49 5.79 14.03
N ALA A 603 -19.87 6.32 12.89
CA ALA A 603 -19.75 5.70 11.59
C ALA A 603 -19.15 6.68 10.58
N THR A 604 -18.08 6.29 9.92
CA THR A 604 -17.44 7.07 8.85
C THR A 604 -17.47 6.24 7.58
N LEU A 605 -18.05 6.81 6.51
CA LEU A 605 -18.01 6.23 5.17
C LEU A 605 -17.17 7.17 4.29
N ASP A 606 -15.93 6.77 4.01
CA ASP A 606 -15.00 7.52 3.18
C ASP A 606 -14.88 6.88 1.80
N ARG A 607 -15.26 7.62 0.78
CA ARG A 607 -15.19 7.25 -0.65
C ARG A 607 -14.49 8.32 -1.47
N ARG A 608 -13.59 9.08 -0.85
CA ARG A 608 -12.78 10.08 -1.55
C ARG A 608 -11.69 9.38 -2.37
N ASN A 609 -11.32 9.98 -3.50
CA ASN A 609 -10.20 9.50 -4.30
C ASN A 609 -8.83 9.70 -3.60
N ASN A 610 -8.72 10.71 -2.73
CA ASN A 610 -7.53 11.00 -1.94
C ASN A 610 -7.94 11.58 -0.58
N ALA A 611 -7.35 11.09 0.50
CA ALA A 611 -7.67 11.55 1.85
C ALA A 611 -7.09 12.94 2.18
N PHE A 612 -5.93 13.29 1.58
CA PHE A 612 -5.21 14.54 1.86
C PHE A 612 -5.56 15.69 0.92
N ASN A 613 -5.90 15.40 -0.33
CA ASN A 613 -6.32 16.41 -1.32
C ASN A 613 -7.43 15.83 -2.20
N PRO A 614 -8.64 15.74 -1.67
CA PRO A 614 -9.75 15.14 -2.38
C PRO A 614 -10.26 16.04 -3.50
N THR A 615 -10.39 15.44 -4.69
CA THR A 615 -10.93 16.11 -5.88
C THR A 615 -12.22 15.48 -6.39
N SER A 616 -12.51 14.25 -5.95
CA SER A 616 -13.75 13.53 -6.28
C SER A 616 -14.16 12.59 -5.15
N GLY A 617 -15.42 12.18 -5.16
CA GLY A 617 -15.99 11.28 -4.16
C GLY A 617 -16.65 11.99 -2.99
N SER A 618 -16.84 11.28 -1.88
CA SER A 618 -17.56 11.82 -0.73
C SER A 618 -17.08 11.22 0.59
N ILE A 619 -17.33 11.92 1.67
CA ILE A 619 -17.18 11.39 3.02
C ILE A 619 -18.40 11.75 3.87
N LEU A 620 -18.98 10.73 4.51
CA LEU A 620 -20.07 10.86 5.47
C LEU A 620 -19.56 10.49 6.86
N ARG A 621 -19.79 11.34 7.84
CA ARG A 621 -19.50 11.08 9.24
C ARG A 621 -20.75 11.25 10.06
N LEU A 622 -21.10 10.24 10.83
CA LEU A 622 -22.24 10.22 11.75
C LEU A 622 -21.77 9.85 13.16
N ASN A 623 -22.34 10.50 14.20
CA ASN A 623 -21.96 10.25 15.61
C ASN A 623 -23.13 10.46 16.56
N THR A 624 -23.26 9.58 17.52
CA THR A 624 -24.14 9.74 18.67
C THR A 624 -23.35 9.55 19.96
N GLU A 625 -23.55 10.41 20.91
CA GLU A 625 -22.88 10.35 22.19
C GLU A 625 -23.91 10.43 23.30
N GLN A 626 -24.18 9.26 23.91
CA GLN A 626 -25.13 9.14 25.00
C GLN A 626 -24.45 9.29 26.34
N SER A 627 -24.88 10.24 27.17
CA SER A 627 -24.45 10.28 28.57
C SER A 627 -25.34 9.43 29.46
N ILE A 628 -24.76 8.97 30.56
CA ILE A 628 -25.49 8.33 31.64
C ILE A 628 -25.41 9.24 32.86
N PRO A 629 -26.54 9.58 33.52
CA PRO A 629 -26.55 10.38 34.74
C PRO A 629 -25.70 9.71 35.84
N LEU A 630 -24.57 10.32 36.14
CA LEU A 630 -23.65 9.83 37.16
C LEU A 630 -22.97 11.01 37.86
N GLY A 631 -22.80 10.92 39.14
CA GLY A 631 -22.07 11.90 39.94
C GLY A 631 -22.69 13.30 39.93
N ARG A 632 -21.83 14.32 39.84
CA ARG A 632 -22.24 15.73 39.91
C ARG A 632 -22.82 16.18 38.58
N GLY A 633 -23.88 16.98 38.60
CA GLY A 633 -24.61 17.44 37.42
C GLY A 633 -25.67 16.44 36.95
N SER A 634 -25.51 15.13 37.17
CA SER A 634 -26.47 14.09 36.81
C SER A 634 -27.03 14.27 35.40
N ILE A 635 -26.14 14.43 34.41
CA ILE A 635 -26.43 14.88 33.04
C ILE A 635 -26.94 13.71 32.20
N PHE A 636 -28.19 13.86 31.70
CA PHE A 636 -28.75 12.95 30.70
C PHE A 636 -28.89 13.65 29.37
N MET A 637 -27.92 13.44 28.48
CA MET A 637 -27.94 14.01 27.14
C MET A 637 -27.63 12.95 26.08
N ASN A 638 -28.17 13.16 24.90
CA ASN A 638 -27.70 12.51 23.67
C ASN A 638 -27.27 13.62 22.70
N ARG A 639 -26.00 13.65 22.35
CA ARG A 639 -25.44 14.59 21.40
C ARG A 639 -25.34 13.93 20.04
N LEU A 640 -26.13 14.42 19.10
CA LEU A 640 -26.18 13.98 17.73
C LEU A 640 -25.45 15.02 16.86
N ARG A 641 -24.64 14.57 15.92
CA ARG A 641 -24.03 15.44 14.93
C ARG A 641 -23.82 14.69 13.63
N GLY A 642 -23.72 15.34 12.42
CA GLY A 642 -23.46 14.77 11.13
C GLY A 642 -22.74 15.70 10.19
N SER A 643 -21.90 15.13 9.36
CA SER A 643 -21.17 15.86 8.34
C SER A 643 -21.14 15.06 7.05
N TYR A 644 -21.50 15.69 5.95
CA TYR A 644 -21.37 15.13 4.62
C TYR A 644 -20.58 16.09 3.73
N SER A 645 -19.48 15.59 3.17
CA SER A 645 -18.69 16.33 2.17
C SER A 645 -18.75 15.62 0.84
N TYR A 646 -18.94 16.38 -0.22
CA TYR A 646 -18.97 15.91 -1.59
C TYR A 646 -18.01 16.74 -2.45
N TYR A 647 -17.18 16.08 -3.22
CA TYR A 647 -16.15 16.70 -4.04
C TYR A 647 -16.46 16.47 -5.51
N ILE A 648 -16.59 17.56 -6.26
CA ILE A 648 -16.93 17.57 -7.68
C ILE A 648 -15.71 18.05 -8.45
N PRO A 649 -15.12 17.22 -9.34
CA PRO A 649 -14.06 17.70 -10.22
C PRO A 649 -14.65 18.78 -11.15
N LEU A 650 -14.13 19.99 -11.06
CA LEU A 650 -14.66 21.14 -11.78
C LEU A 650 -13.54 22.12 -12.11
N SER A 651 -13.26 22.33 -13.39
CA SER A 651 -12.20 23.23 -13.87
C SER A 651 -12.80 24.51 -14.43
N LEU A 652 -12.75 25.59 -13.64
CA LEU A 652 -13.26 26.92 -14.03
C LEU A 652 -12.15 27.92 -14.30
N LEU A 653 -11.01 27.83 -13.60
CA LEU A 653 -9.93 28.81 -13.63
C LEU A 653 -8.64 28.13 -14.10
N ASN A 654 -8.02 28.64 -15.16
CA ASN A 654 -6.81 28.08 -15.76
C ASN A 654 -5.59 28.96 -15.46
N PHE A 655 -5.18 29.04 -14.18
CA PHE A 655 -3.95 29.73 -13.79
C PHE A 655 -2.71 28.85 -13.92
N ALA A 656 -2.85 27.56 -13.56
CA ALA A 656 -1.81 26.55 -13.67
C ALA A 656 -2.46 25.17 -13.96
N GLU A 657 -1.67 24.24 -14.47
CA GLU A 657 -2.09 22.85 -14.62
C GLU A 657 -2.22 22.18 -13.24
N GLY A 658 -3.25 21.36 -13.08
CA GLY A 658 -3.48 20.60 -11.86
C GLY A 658 -4.96 20.38 -11.57
N PRO A 659 -5.25 19.51 -10.61
CA PRO A 659 -6.63 19.14 -10.27
C PRO A 659 -7.35 20.31 -9.61
N GLN A 660 -8.61 20.50 -10.00
CA GLN A 660 -9.51 21.50 -9.44
C GLN A 660 -10.78 20.81 -8.93
N ALA A 661 -11.36 21.32 -7.86
CA ALA A 661 -12.56 20.74 -7.28
C ALA A 661 -13.46 21.78 -6.62
N LEU A 662 -14.77 21.62 -6.76
CA LEU A 662 -15.75 22.21 -5.89
C LEU A 662 -16.05 21.26 -4.73
N ALA A 663 -15.71 21.64 -3.52
CA ALA A 663 -15.99 20.91 -2.31
C ALA A 663 -17.23 21.51 -1.62
N LEU A 664 -18.24 20.69 -1.39
CA LEU A 664 -19.45 21.04 -0.67
C LEU A 664 -19.46 20.29 0.66
N ASN A 665 -19.74 20.96 1.75
CA ASN A 665 -19.88 20.35 3.06
C ASN A 665 -21.13 20.83 3.75
N VAL A 666 -21.92 19.91 4.29
CA VAL A 666 -23.08 20.17 5.12
C VAL A 666 -22.83 19.54 6.48
N GLN A 667 -23.02 20.33 7.53
CA GLN A 667 -22.94 19.86 8.91
C GLN A 667 -24.16 20.34 9.69
N ALA A 668 -24.59 19.57 10.65
CA ALA A 668 -25.53 20.01 11.66
C ALA A 668 -25.44 19.12 12.89
N GLY A 669 -26.02 19.48 14.00
CA GLY A 669 -26.10 18.68 15.22
C GLY A 669 -27.13 19.21 16.17
N THR A 670 -27.48 18.35 17.12
CA THR A 670 -28.42 18.71 18.19
C THR A 670 -28.08 17.93 19.45
N ILE A 671 -28.41 18.50 20.60
CA ILE A 671 -28.31 17.86 21.89
C ILE A 671 -29.74 17.63 22.41
N VAL A 672 -30.12 16.39 22.64
CA VAL A 672 -31.40 15.98 23.20
C VAL A 672 -31.19 15.72 24.69
N GLY A 673 -32.10 16.17 25.53
CA GLY A 673 -31.99 16.06 27.01
C GLY A 673 -31.30 17.27 27.63
N ASP A 674 -30.45 17.06 28.62
CA ASP A 674 -29.73 18.14 29.31
C ASP A 674 -28.63 18.72 28.44
N VAL A 675 -28.43 20.04 28.52
CA VAL A 675 -27.33 20.71 27.83
C VAL A 675 -26.46 21.41 28.85
N PRO A 676 -25.30 20.85 29.21
CA PRO A 676 -24.34 21.63 29.98
C PRO A 676 -23.89 22.84 29.15
N PRO A 677 -23.85 24.08 29.75
CA PRO A 677 -23.51 25.27 28.96
C PRO A 677 -22.20 25.17 28.17
N TYR A 678 -21.20 24.45 28.71
CA TYR A 678 -19.90 24.23 28.07
C TYR A 678 -19.94 23.18 26.94
N GLU A 679 -21.06 22.45 26.74
CA GLU A 679 -21.25 21.46 25.66
C GLU A 679 -22.10 22.02 24.50
N ALA A 680 -22.60 23.26 24.58
CA ALA A 680 -23.33 23.89 23.48
C ALA A 680 -22.45 23.99 22.22
N PHE A 681 -23.10 23.99 21.06
CA PHE A 681 -22.38 24.14 19.79
C PHE A 681 -22.01 25.60 19.57
N ALA A 682 -20.71 25.89 19.55
CA ALA A 682 -20.18 27.19 19.18
C ALA A 682 -20.05 27.30 17.65
N LEU A 683 -20.41 28.46 17.09
CA LEU A 683 -20.35 28.76 15.66
C LEU A 683 -19.56 30.06 15.44
N GLY A 684 -18.80 30.10 14.34
CA GLY A 684 -17.89 31.19 13.96
C GLY A 684 -16.45 30.72 13.96
N GLY A 685 -15.59 31.32 13.16
CA GLY A 685 -14.16 31.09 13.11
C GLY A 685 -13.67 30.18 11.99
N THR A 686 -12.42 29.80 12.06
CA THR A 686 -11.61 29.15 11.02
C THR A 686 -12.22 27.84 10.51
N ASN A 687 -12.76 27.04 11.42
CA ASN A 687 -13.31 25.71 11.12
C ASN A 687 -14.84 25.71 11.04
N SER A 688 -15.48 26.88 11.23
CA SER A 688 -16.92 27.06 11.16
C SER A 688 -17.27 28.12 10.08
N ILE A 689 -17.61 29.33 10.45
CA ILE A 689 -18.01 30.42 9.54
C ILE A 689 -16.86 31.43 9.49
N ARG A 690 -16.06 31.42 8.43
CA ARG A 690 -14.94 32.36 8.26
C ARG A 690 -15.42 33.78 8.09
N GLY A 691 -14.62 34.76 8.49
CA GLY A 691 -14.99 36.17 8.55
C GLY A 691 -15.45 36.62 9.93
N TYR A 692 -15.70 35.68 10.84
CA TYR A 692 -16.01 35.88 12.25
C TYR A 692 -14.90 35.39 13.15
N ASP A 693 -14.79 35.85 14.38
CA ASP A 693 -13.93 35.28 15.39
C ASP A 693 -14.43 33.91 15.86
N GLU A 694 -13.57 33.14 16.53
CA GLU A 694 -13.90 31.80 17.02
C GLU A 694 -15.08 31.87 18.01
N GLY A 695 -16.19 31.22 17.68
CA GLY A 695 -17.40 31.19 18.50
C GLY A 695 -18.27 32.46 18.47
N GLU A 696 -17.96 33.49 17.68
CA GLU A 696 -18.63 34.78 17.66
C GLU A 696 -20.08 34.71 17.11
N VAL A 697 -20.39 33.74 16.23
CA VAL A 697 -21.70 33.68 15.58
C VAL A 697 -22.79 33.14 16.51
N GLY A 698 -22.54 32.15 17.31
CA GLY A 698 -23.58 31.57 18.15
C GLY A 698 -23.10 30.51 19.11
N SER A 699 -23.97 30.20 20.10
CA SER A 699 -23.77 29.08 21.02
C SER A 699 -25.12 28.43 21.27
N GLY A 700 -25.43 27.37 20.56
CA GLY A 700 -26.76 26.76 20.52
C GLY A 700 -26.82 25.30 20.97
N ARG A 701 -28.02 24.82 21.27
CA ARG A 701 -28.32 23.40 21.46
C ARG A 701 -28.28 22.63 20.17
N SER A 702 -28.59 23.30 19.06
CA SER A 702 -28.60 22.74 17.71
C SER A 702 -27.92 23.71 16.75
N TYR A 703 -27.38 23.18 15.67
CA TYR A 703 -26.79 24.01 14.60
C TYR A 703 -26.97 23.36 13.23
N ALA A 704 -26.87 24.18 12.21
CA ALA A 704 -26.68 23.76 10.83
C ALA A 704 -25.67 24.68 10.15
N GLN A 705 -24.83 24.10 9.29
CA GLN A 705 -23.76 24.80 8.57
C GLN A 705 -23.60 24.24 7.17
N LEU A 706 -23.41 25.11 6.19
CA LEU A 706 -23.10 24.81 4.80
C LEU A 706 -21.80 25.52 4.42
N THR A 707 -20.90 24.80 3.77
CA THR A 707 -19.69 25.36 3.16
C THR A 707 -19.62 24.94 1.69
N ALA A 708 -19.35 25.92 0.81
CA ALA A 708 -18.95 25.68 -0.57
C ALA A 708 -17.56 26.26 -0.77
N GLU A 709 -16.60 25.45 -1.21
CA GLU A 709 -15.22 25.88 -1.43
C GLU A 709 -14.73 25.38 -2.79
N TYR A 710 -14.38 26.31 -3.68
CA TYR A 710 -13.77 26.00 -4.97
C TYR A 710 -12.26 26.12 -4.85
N ARG A 711 -11.56 25.04 -5.14
CA ARG A 711 -10.10 24.87 -5.04
C ARG A 711 -9.48 24.75 -6.42
N PHE A 712 -8.38 25.48 -6.66
CA PHE A 712 -7.69 25.50 -7.93
C PHE A 712 -6.18 25.73 -7.76
N PRO A 713 -5.32 25.21 -8.65
CA PRO A 713 -3.88 25.45 -8.60
C PRO A 713 -3.54 26.87 -9.03
N LEU A 714 -2.64 27.54 -8.32
CA LEU A 714 -1.99 28.79 -8.71
C LEU A 714 -0.58 28.54 -9.25
N PHE A 715 0.18 27.67 -8.57
CA PHE A 715 1.49 27.17 -8.93
C PHE A 715 1.59 25.72 -8.47
N SER A 716 2.67 25.01 -8.79
CA SER A 716 2.84 23.59 -8.42
C SER A 716 2.75 23.32 -6.92
N PHE A 717 3.21 24.23 -6.07
CA PHE A 717 3.21 24.14 -4.61
C PHE A 717 2.15 24.99 -3.91
N LEU A 718 1.45 25.85 -4.66
CA LEU A 718 0.50 26.82 -4.13
C LEU A 718 -0.85 26.70 -4.82
N GLY A 719 -1.89 26.42 -4.07
CA GLY A 719 -3.28 26.45 -4.52
C GLY A 719 -4.02 27.72 -4.06
N GLY A 720 -5.10 28.05 -4.74
CA GLY A 720 -6.07 29.04 -4.35
C GLY A 720 -7.40 28.42 -3.92
N ALA A 721 -8.16 29.11 -3.10
CA ALA A 721 -9.51 28.74 -2.73
C ALA A 721 -10.44 29.94 -2.73
N LEU A 722 -11.67 29.77 -3.21
CA LEU A 722 -12.77 30.71 -3.02
C LEU A 722 -13.84 30.01 -2.19
N PHE A 723 -14.41 30.68 -1.21
CA PHE A 723 -15.35 30.04 -0.29
C PHE A 723 -16.57 30.90 0.08
N LEU A 724 -17.61 30.17 0.45
CA LEU A 724 -18.82 30.67 1.06
C LEU A 724 -19.20 29.75 2.22
N ASP A 725 -19.32 30.28 3.42
CA ASP A 725 -19.76 29.60 4.63
C ASP A 725 -21.07 30.22 5.12
N VAL A 726 -22.04 29.41 5.48
CA VAL A 726 -23.32 29.82 6.05
C VAL A 726 -23.61 28.94 7.25
N GLY A 727 -24.02 29.50 8.37
CA GLY A 727 -24.40 28.69 9.51
C GLY A 727 -25.31 29.40 10.48
N SER A 728 -26.02 28.59 11.28
CA SER A 728 -26.95 29.10 12.28
C SER A 728 -27.07 28.15 13.46
N ASP A 729 -27.29 28.68 14.66
CA ASP A 729 -27.68 27.93 15.84
C ASP A 729 -29.18 27.59 15.87
N LEU A 730 -29.87 27.81 14.75
CA LEU A 730 -31.31 27.58 14.56
C LEU A 730 -32.21 28.22 15.61
N GLY A 731 -31.78 29.35 16.22
CA GLY A 731 -32.46 30.05 17.29
C GLY A 731 -32.45 29.27 18.62
N SER A 732 -31.59 28.28 18.75
CA SER A 732 -31.56 27.40 19.93
C SER A 732 -30.65 27.88 21.06
N GLY A 733 -30.03 29.06 20.93
CA GLY A 733 -29.17 29.63 21.98
C GLY A 733 -29.87 29.82 23.32
N ASN A 734 -31.16 30.19 23.32
CA ASN A 734 -31.97 30.31 24.55
C ASN A 734 -32.35 28.97 25.21
N ALA A 735 -32.17 27.86 24.51
CA ALA A 735 -32.39 26.50 25.04
C ALA A 735 -31.16 25.97 25.79
N VAL A 736 -30.05 26.68 25.81
CA VAL A 736 -28.86 26.40 26.59
C VAL A 736 -29.00 27.12 27.96
N PRO A 737 -28.77 26.46 29.10
CA PRO A 737 -28.81 27.08 30.40
C PRO A 737 -27.86 28.31 30.47
N GLY A 738 -28.33 29.41 30.98
CA GLY A 738 -27.59 30.69 31.00
C GLY A 738 -27.51 31.41 29.64
N ALA A 739 -28.04 30.79 28.59
CA ALA A 739 -28.10 31.35 27.24
C ALA A 739 -26.78 32.06 26.81
N PRO A 740 -25.64 31.34 26.83
CA PRO A 740 -24.30 31.96 26.66
C PRO A 740 -24.16 32.76 25.37
N GLY A 741 -24.76 32.32 24.27
CA GLY A 741 -24.78 33.10 23.01
C GLY A 741 -25.62 34.38 23.08
N PRO A 742 -26.93 34.25 23.35
CA PRO A 742 -27.82 35.44 23.46
C PRO A 742 -27.38 36.42 24.52
N SER A 743 -26.90 35.99 25.69
CA SER A 743 -26.43 36.88 26.78
C SER A 743 -25.24 37.74 26.33
N ARG A 744 -24.36 37.17 25.48
CA ARG A 744 -23.19 37.87 24.90
C ARG A 744 -23.51 38.61 23.62
N GLY A 745 -24.77 38.59 23.19
CA GLY A 745 -25.21 39.32 21.98
C GLY A 745 -24.74 38.66 20.67
N LYS A 746 -24.42 37.37 20.70
CA LYS A 746 -24.05 36.63 19.48
C LYS A 746 -25.26 36.55 18.55
N PRO A 747 -25.09 36.76 17.22
CA PRO A 747 -26.21 36.90 16.29
C PRO A 747 -27.03 35.61 16.08
N GLY A 748 -26.50 34.44 16.38
CA GLY A 748 -27.12 33.12 16.22
C GLY A 748 -27.07 32.58 14.79
N SER A 749 -26.73 33.39 13.81
CA SER A 749 -26.51 33.05 12.41
C SER A 749 -25.51 33.97 11.73
N GLY A 750 -24.80 33.47 10.71
CA GLY A 750 -23.83 34.28 9.99
C GLY A 750 -23.52 33.74 8.61
N ILE A 751 -23.02 34.61 7.75
CA ILE A 751 -22.54 34.29 6.40
C ILE A 751 -21.11 34.81 6.31
N GLY A 752 -20.20 33.95 5.87
CA GLY A 752 -18.82 34.29 5.60
C GLY A 752 -18.42 33.92 4.17
N TYR A 753 -17.69 34.79 3.51
CA TYR A 753 -17.21 34.55 2.15
C TYR A 753 -15.80 35.13 1.99
N GLY A 754 -15.03 34.59 1.08
CA GLY A 754 -13.66 35.06 0.89
C GLY A 754 -12.82 34.24 -0.05
N ALA A 755 -11.52 34.52 0.05
CA ALA A 755 -10.51 33.82 -0.71
C ALA A 755 -9.36 33.38 0.21
N GLY A 756 -8.64 32.38 -0.21
CA GLY A 756 -7.49 31.88 0.54
C GLY A 756 -6.45 31.21 -0.34
N VAL A 757 -5.32 30.96 0.28
CA VAL A 757 -4.22 30.21 -0.34
C VAL A 757 -3.98 28.90 0.39
N ARG A 758 -3.49 27.92 -0.36
CA ARG A 758 -3.18 26.55 0.12
C ARG A 758 -1.74 26.24 -0.25
N LEU A 759 -0.84 26.25 0.74
CA LEU A 759 0.55 25.88 0.54
C LEU A 759 0.68 24.37 0.80
N SER A 760 1.04 23.62 -0.24
CA SER A 760 1.28 22.18 -0.11
C SER A 760 2.55 21.94 0.69
N THR A 761 2.45 21.18 1.80
CA THR A 761 3.57 20.76 2.61
C THR A 761 3.54 19.23 2.75
N PRO A 762 4.68 18.59 3.06
CA PRO A 762 4.72 17.14 3.30
C PRO A 762 3.78 16.66 4.42
N LEU A 763 3.40 17.56 5.33
CA LEU A 763 2.50 17.28 6.45
C LEU A 763 1.02 17.56 6.14
N GLY A 764 0.70 18.07 4.94
CA GLY A 764 -0.61 18.50 4.52
C GLY A 764 -0.63 19.99 4.13
N PRO A 765 -1.73 20.51 3.55
CA PRO A 765 -1.80 21.89 3.11
C PRO A 765 -1.86 22.86 4.31
N LEU A 766 -1.01 23.90 4.29
CA LEU A 766 -1.17 25.09 5.14
C LEU A 766 -2.18 26.03 4.48
N ARG A 767 -3.23 26.42 5.20
CA ARG A 767 -4.30 27.28 4.72
C ARG A 767 -4.17 28.68 5.32
N VAL A 768 -4.29 29.70 4.49
CA VAL A 768 -4.45 31.10 4.91
C VAL A 768 -5.65 31.66 4.17
N ASP A 769 -6.71 31.97 4.89
CA ASP A 769 -7.96 32.46 4.34
C ASP A 769 -8.21 33.91 4.82
N TYR A 770 -8.67 34.76 3.93
CA TYR A 770 -9.22 36.05 4.28
C TYR A 770 -10.72 36.02 4.04
N GLY A 771 -11.49 36.07 5.12
CA GLY A 771 -12.94 36.00 5.13
C GLY A 771 -13.57 37.33 5.47
N PHE A 772 -14.64 37.69 4.77
CA PHE A 772 -15.56 38.76 5.12
C PHE A 772 -16.84 38.16 5.70
N ASN A 773 -17.39 38.78 6.73
CA ASN A 773 -18.70 38.43 7.24
C ASN A 773 -19.81 39.33 6.61
N ASP A 774 -21.09 39.00 6.86
CA ASP A 774 -22.25 39.76 6.40
C ASP A 774 -22.40 41.16 7.07
N GLN A 775 -21.58 41.44 8.10
CA GLN A 775 -21.46 42.75 8.73
C GLN A 775 -20.39 43.65 8.07
N GLY A 776 -19.68 43.13 7.06
CA GLY A 776 -18.63 43.83 6.35
C GLY A 776 -17.27 43.86 7.06
N GLN A 777 -17.11 43.08 8.12
CA GLN A 777 -15.83 42.91 8.80
C GLN A 777 -15.00 41.87 8.08
N GLY A 778 -13.66 41.99 8.10
CA GLY A 778 -12.73 41.05 7.48
C GLY A 778 -11.79 40.44 8.52
N ARG A 779 -11.54 39.14 8.39
CA ARG A 779 -10.64 38.36 9.28
C ARG A 779 -9.70 37.49 8.50
N ILE A 780 -8.47 37.33 9.01
CA ILE A 780 -7.51 36.34 8.52
C ILE A 780 -7.66 35.08 9.35
N HIS A 781 -7.76 33.93 8.66
CA HIS A 781 -7.84 32.62 9.26
C HIS A 781 -6.65 31.78 8.83
N PHE A 782 -6.02 31.13 9.78
CA PHE A 782 -4.95 30.16 9.52
C PHE A 782 -5.45 28.76 9.82
N GLY A 783 -5.01 27.78 9.05
CA GLY A 783 -5.37 26.40 9.28
C GLY A 783 -4.32 25.46 8.69
N PHE A 784 -4.28 24.25 9.23
CA PHE A 784 -3.42 23.19 8.73
C PHE A 784 -4.29 21.99 8.36
N GLY A 785 -3.89 21.24 7.30
CA GLY A 785 -4.66 20.14 6.77
C GLY A 785 -5.93 20.54 6.00
N GLU A 786 -6.69 19.55 5.56
CA GLU A 786 -7.99 19.77 4.93
C GLU A 786 -9.04 20.11 6.00
N ARG A 787 -10.01 20.94 5.61
CA ARG A 787 -11.04 21.42 6.55
C ARG A 787 -12.17 20.38 6.73
N PHE A 788 -12.47 19.58 5.71
CA PHE A 788 -13.57 18.62 5.70
C PHE A 788 -13.37 17.51 4.68
#